data_3b15a19c9c9b961b5e8c646b76a018ae
#
_entry.id   3b15a19c9c9b961b5e8c646b76a018ae
#
_cell.length_a   1.000
_cell.length_b   1.000
_cell.length_c   1.000
_cell.angle_alpha   90.00
_cell.angle_beta   90.00
_cell.angle_gamma   90.00
#
_symmetry.space_group_name_H-M   'P 1'
#
loop_
_entity.id
_entity.type
_entity.pdbx_description
1 polymer ?
#
loop_
_entity_poly.entity_id
_entity_poly.type
_entity_poly.pdbx_seq_one_letter_code
_entity_poly.pdbx_strand_id
1 'polypeptide(L)'
;MLLFLVEPISETLRAPVATFVLLLAIVLIIPPVFERFKLPGLVGLIAAGVVFGGSGLGWLNADSDIMKLFSDIGKIYLMFVAGLEIDLALFQKTRNRSMGFGLMTFAFPLVGGIAVGLFFGFGWLAAVLIGSLLASHTLLAYPIVQQLGVVDDEAVTVTIGATIFTDIGSLMVLAICLGINQGDFSAMKLLTLLGSLGLYAIAVLIGLKQLGKLFFRKMGRDEGNRVLFVLLSVFLAAVVARLIGIEDIIGAFLAGLAINSVVGDGPVKEKTEFMGSVLFIPMFFVNMGLLIDLDAFGDILAAINLPLFIVGTLLATKLIAALAAHQLYRYSWTQTWTMWSLSIPQVAATLAAALVSYEAEIINTQVFNSVILLMLVTAILGPLVTTQTAGKLALQKEFDETDTLEWLPPPTDIPETFSVVVPVYNPENERSLIELAAAVAQHANGRVIPLAIALAQPRMDSPQLTKAVTRSRQLLEDVQTNSETLEFEAIIEPELRIDYNVAQTIAHVGREKNANLIVLGMTKQARLSRRLFSDIQDEVMRIAHCPVVVARLLKAPSDIKTILIPIETPSVMTLRVLRFAQVLGAVNRAKITLLHVYSPRTTKLYQTRVRRQLEILLERLPSAESSIEIEMLARDNTVSAIVKAARQYDLTIVRSQRRHSGSGFTIGEKTIPLVQQLSGSVILVGEPQSQPVRQATRRKQVLPELSLAQETN
;
A
#
# COMPACT_ATOMS: atom_id res chain seq x y z
N MET A 1 46.46 22.52 6.48
CA MET A 1 46.58 21.06 6.31
C MET A 1 45.23 20.40 6.08
N LEU A 2 44.15 20.80 6.76
CA LEU A 2 42.78 20.28 6.48
C LEU A 2 42.22 20.73 5.13
N LEU A 3 42.48 21.94 4.67
CA LEU A 3 42.05 22.45 3.36
C LEU A 3 42.70 21.71 2.15
N PHE A 4 43.96 21.25 2.28
CA PHE A 4 44.62 20.46 1.23
C PHE A 4 44.15 19.01 1.07
N LEU A 5 43.40 18.51 2.06
CA LEU A 5 42.79 17.19 1.99
C LEU A 5 41.34 17.23 1.45
N VAL A 6 40.69 18.38 1.43
CA VAL A 6 39.29 18.54 0.98
C VAL A 6 39.19 18.62 -0.54
N GLU A 7 40.14 19.28 -1.24
CA GLU A 7 40.11 19.36 -2.70
C GLU A 7 40.20 18.00 -3.43
N PRO A 8 41.16 17.10 -3.12
CA PRO A 8 41.20 15.80 -3.80
C PRO A 8 39.99 14.89 -3.42
N ILE A 9 39.41 15.08 -2.25
CA ILE A 9 38.20 14.34 -1.87
C ILE A 9 36.99 14.81 -2.68
N SER A 10 36.86 16.12 -2.93
CA SER A 10 35.76 16.67 -3.71
C SER A 10 35.80 16.25 -5.18
N GLU A 11 36.96 16.20 -5.78
CA GLU A 11 37.13 15.70 -7.16
C GLU A 11 36.82 14.20 -7.26
N THR A 12 37.26 13.40 -6.30
CA THR A 12 37.00 11.96 -6.27
C THR A 12 35.50 11.69 -6.05
N LEU A 13 34.81 12.47 -5.22
CA LEU A 13 33.37 12.35 -4.99
C LEU A 13 32.51 12.77 -6.19
N ARG A 14 33.04 13.56 -7.10
CA ARG A 14 32.36 13.94 -8.36
C ARG A 14 32.49 12.86 -9.46
N ALA A 15 33.32 11.84 -9.24
CA ALA A 15 33.40 10.71 -10.15
C ALA A 15 32.03 9.97 -10.18
N PRO A 16 31.55 9.48 -11.32
CA PRO A 16 30.24 8.87 -11.48
C PRO A 16 29.92 7.78 -10.45
N VAL A 17 30.84 6.87 -10.20
CA VAL A 17 30.67 5.78 -9.26
C VAL A 17 30.62 6.28 -7.81
N ALA A 18 31.44 7.27 -7.46
CA ALA A 18 31.46 7.84 -6.11
C ALA A 18 30.17 8.60 -5.81
N THR A 19 29.65 9.38 -6.77
CA THR A 19 28.31 10.02 -6.68
C THR A 19 27.24 8.97 -6.43
N PHE A 20 27.27 7.85 -7.15
CA PHE A 20 26.30 6.77 -6.97
C PHE A 20 26.41 6.11 -5.58
N VAL A 21 27.64 5.87 -5.09
CA VAL A 21 27.87 5.34 -3.75
C VAL A 21 27.33 6.29 -2.67
N LEU A 22 27.57 7.59 -2.83
CA LEU A 22 27.05 8.61 -1.90
C LEU A 22 25.51 8.65 -1.91
N LEU A 23 24.89 8.58 -3.08
CA LEU A 23 23.44 8.49 -3.20
C LEU A 23 22.87 7.25 -2.50
N LEU A 24 23.50 6.08 -2.70
CA LEU A 24 23.10 4.84 -2.00
C LEU A 24 23.22 4.97 -0.49
N ALA A 25 24.30 5.61 -0.01
CA ALA A 25 24.50 5.84 1.42
C ALA A 25 23.41 6.78 1.99
N ILE A 26 23.07 7.86 1.28
CA ILE A 26 22.00 8.78 1.67
C ILE A 26 20.65 8.04 1.73
N VAL A 27 20.31 7.30 0.68
CA VAL A 27 19.05 6.56 0.59
C VAL A 27 18.94 5.48 1.68
N LEU A 28 20.05 4.85 2.07
CA LEU A 28 20.07 3.82 3.10
C LEU A 28 20.00 4.41 4.52
N ILE A 29 20.66 5.54 4.78
CA ILE A 29 20.87 6.05 6.14
C ILE A 29 19.82 7.09 6.53
N ILE A 30 19.47 8.01 5.65
CA ILE A 30 18.67 9.18 6.00
C ILE A 30 17.21 8.86 6.31
N PRO A 31 16.48 8.07 5.52
CA PRO A 31 15.07 7.78 5.82
C PRO A 31 14.86 7.15 7.21
N PRO A 32 15.60 6.10 7.64
CA PRO A 32 15.46 5.54 8.99
C PRO A 32 15.78 6.55 10.11
N VAL A 33 16.70 7.50 9.87
CA VAL A 33 17.02 8.56 10.85
C VAL A 33 15.82 9.49 11.02
N PHE A 34 15.21 9.95 9.92
CA PHE A 34 14.04 10.85 9.99
C PHE A 34 12.82 10.15 10.58
N GLU A 35 12.59 8.89 10.26
CA GLU A 35 11.51 8.08 10.84
C GLU A 35 11.62 7.93 12.36
N ARG A 36 12.83 7.90 12.93
CA ARG A 36 13.04 7.93 14.38
C ARG A 36 12.53 9.22 15.02
N PHE A 37 12.58 10.33 14.28
CA PHE A 37 12.02 11.63 14.69
C PHE A 37 10.54 11.78 14.32
N LYS A 38 9.89 10.71 13.82
CA LYS A 38 8.49 10.70 13.34
C LYS A 38 8.24 11.64 12.15
N LEU A 39 9.27 11.89 11.37
CA LEU A 39 9.21 12.62 10.11
C LEU A 39 9.20 11.64 8.94
N PRO A 40 8.49 11.94 7.83
CA PRO A 40 8.54 11.10 6.64
C PRO A 40 9.97 10.96 6.10
N GLY A 41 10.41 9.74 5.76
CA GLY A 41 11.73 9.50 5.20
C GLY A 41 12.01 10.30 3.93
N LEU A 42 10.98 10.59 3.13
CA LEU A 42 11.08 11.41 1.92
C LEU A 42 11.51 12.86 2.21
N VAL A 43 11.02 13.45 3.30
CA VAL A 43 11.46 14.80 3.75
C VAL A 43 12.94 14.77 4.11
N GLY A 44 13.40 13.66 4.71
CA GLY A 44 14.81 13.44 5.00
C GLY A 44 15.67 13.41 3.75
N LEU A 45 15.21 12.77 2.67
CA LEU A 45 15.94 12.73 1.40
C LEU A 45 16.06 14.11 0.75
N ILE A 46 14.99 14.92 0.77
CA ILE A 46 15.04 16.31 0.31
C ILE A 46 16.04 17.12 1.15
N ALA A 47 15.95 17.00 2.49
CA ALA A 47 16.88 17.70 3.39
C ALA A 47 18.34 17.26 3.16
N ALA A 48 18.58 15.97 2.91
CA ALA A 48 19.92 15.48 2.54
C ALA A 48 20.39 16.10 1.22
N GLY A 49 19.53 16.23 0.20
CA GLY A 49 19.85 16.93 -1.03
C GLY A 49 20.34 18.35 -0.79
N VAL A 50 19.67 19.12 0.08
CA VAL A 50 20.09 20.47 0.47
C VAL A 50 21.46 20.45 1.16
N VAL A 51 21.67 19.55 2.13
CA VAL A 51 22.92 19.47 2.90
C VAL A 51 24.10 19.05 2.06
N PHE A 52 23.94 18.06 1.18
CA PHE A 52 25.01 17.54 0.33
C PHE A 52 25.16 18.31 -0.99
N GLY A 53 24.22 19.21 -1.31
CA GLY A 53 24.20 20.06 -2.50
C GLY A 53 25.14 21.25 -2.47
N GLY A 54 25.02 22.11 -3.48
CA GLY A 54 25.87 23.28 -3.68
C GLY A 54 25.79 24.28 -2.52
N SER A 55 24.62 24.51 -1.98
CA SER A 55 24.40 25.41 -0.83
C SER A 55 24.85 24.82 0.52
N GLY A 56 25.24 23.53 0.57
CA GLY A 56 25.72 22.85 1.77
C GLY A 56 27.17 22.40 1.64
N LEU A 57 27.40 21.09 1.62
CA LEU A 57 28.76 20.50 1.54
C LEU A 57 29.36 20.52 0.14
N GLY A 58 28.57 20.74 -0.90
CA GLY A 58 29.05 20.77 -2.31
C GLY A 58 29.53 19.41 -2.86
N TRP A 59 29.13 18.30 -2.20
CA TRP A 59 29.55 16.95 -2.60
C TRP A 59 28.73 16.40 -3.79
N LEU A 60 27.48 16.83 -3.91
CA LEU A 60 26.57 16.50 -5.00
C LEU A 60 26.29 17.76 -5.84
N ASN A 61 26.20 17.56 -7.16
CA ASN A 61 25.86 18.63 -8.10
C ASN A 61 24.60 18.19 -8.90
N ALA A 62 23.54 18.99 -8.82
CA ALA A 62 22.29 18.79 -9.56
C ALA A 62 22.53 18.77 -11.09
N ASP A 63 23.50 19.51 -11.57
CA ASP A 63 23.82 19.63 -13.01
C ASP A 63 24.62 18.46 -13.57
N SER A 64 25.15 17.56 -12.73
CA SER A 64 25.87 16.38 -13.19
C SER A 64 24.96 15.46 -14.01
N ASP A 65 25.49 14.88 -15.09
CA ASP A 65 24.72 13.97 -15.97
C ASP A 65 24.13 12.79 -15.23
N ILE A 66 24.83 12.30 -14.20
CA ILE A 66 24.35 11.21 -13.35
C ILE A 66 23.14 11.61 -12.52
N MET A 67 23.18 12.78 -11.87
CA MET A 67 22.07 13.27 -11.08
C MET A 67 20.84 13.53 -11.95
N LYS A 68 21.03 14.14 -13.11
CA LYS A 68 19.96 14.34 -14.10
C LYS A 68 19.37 13.01 -14.54
N LEU A 69 20.21 12.00 -14.88
CA LEU A 69 19.74 10.68 -15.27
C LEU A 69 18.91 9.99 -14.17
N PHE A 70 19.40 9.93 -12.94
CA PHE A 70 18.68 9.30 -11.84
C PHE A 70 17.42 10.06 -11.45
N SER A 71 17.46 11.39 -11.52
CA SER A 71 16.28 12.22 -11.29
C SER A 71 15.19 11.96 -12.33
N ASP A 72 15.53 11.93 -13.61
CA ASP A 72 14.60 11.68 -14.71
C ASP A 72 14.02 10.26 -14.61
N ILE A 73 14.86 9.26 -14.38
CA ILE A 73 14.40 7.88 -14.16
C ILE A 73 13.47 7.82 -12.94
N GLY A 74 13.84 8.44 -11.82
CA GLY A 74 13.07 8.41 -10.59
C GLY A 74 11.69 9.08 -10.71
N LYS A 75 11.63 10.22 -11.39
CA LYS A 75 10.39 10.95 -11.68
C LYS A 75 9.45 10.15 -12.60
N ILE A 76 9.99 9.55 -13.67
CA ILE A 76 9.24 8.66 -14.58
C ILE A 76 8.72 7.43 -13.82
N TYR A 77 9.58 6.83 -13.00
CA TYR A 77 9.21 5.65 -12.20
C TYR A 77 8.11 5.95 -11.18
N LEU A 78 8.17 7.11 -10.52
CA LEU A 78 7.15 7.53 -9.56
C LEU A 78 5.77 7.57 -10.21
N MET A 79 5.67 8.19 -11.37
CA MET A 79 4.40 8.30 -12.09
C MET A 79 3.94 6.97 -12.69
N PHE A 80 4.87 6.16 -13.17
CA PHE A 80 4.57 4.82 -13.63
C PHE A 80 3.97 3.94 -12.51
N VAL A 81 4.59 3.92 -11.33
CA VAL A 81 4.09 3.15 -10.18
C VAL A 81 2.72 3.66 -9.75
N ALA A 82 2.51 4.98 -9.73
CA ALA A 82 1.20 5.56 -9.49
C ALA A 82 0.13 5.05 -10.48
N GLY A 83 0.46 4.95 -11.77
CA GLY A 83 -0.42 4.37 -12.78
C GLY A 83 -0.63 2.85 -12.64
N LEU A 84 0.41 2.13 -12.22
CA LEU A 84 0.39 0.67 -12.06
C LEU A 84 -0.45 0.21 -10.87
N GLU A 85 -0.57 1.01 -9.83
CA GLU A 85 -1.28 0.65 -8.60
C GLU A 85 -2.74 1.11 -8.57
N ILE A 86 -3.16 2.00 -9.48
CA ILE A 86 -4.54 2.46 -9.53
C ILE A 86 -5.48 1.28 -9.80
N ASP A 87 -6.52 1.13 -8.97
CA ASP A 87 -7.66 0.27 -9.29
C ASP A 87 -8.40 0.84 -10.51
N LEU A 88 -8.21 0.18 -11.66
CA LEU A 88 -8.81 0.61 -12.93
C LEU A 88 -10.33 0.62 -12.90
N ALA A 89 -10.96 -0.27 -12.12
CA ALA A 89 -12.42 -0.32 -11.99
C ALA A 89 -12.92 0.88 -11.18
N LEU A 90 -12.24 1.20 -10.08
CA LEU A 90 -12.53 2.38 -9.27
C LEU A 90 -12.25 3.67 -10.05
N PHE A 91 -11.11 3.74 -10.75
CA PHE A 91 -10.77 4.91 -11.58
C PHE A 91 -11.80 5.18 -12.69
N GLN A 92 -12.25 4.15 -13.39
CA GLN A 92 -13.32 4.29 -14.39
C GLN A 92 -14.63 4.76 -13.76
N LYS A 93 -14.97 4.28 -12.56
CA LYS A 93 -16.15 4.71 -11.82
C LYS A 93 -16.05 6.17 -11.37
N THR A 94 -14.87 6.62 -10.97
CA THR A 94 -14.62 7.95 -10.38
C THR A 94 -14.13 8.99 -11.38
N ARG A 95 -13.96 8.65 -12.67
CA ARG A 95 -13.40 9.54 -13.70
C ARG A 95 -14.05 10.93 -13.73
N ASN A 96 -15.38 11.00 -13.58
CA ASN A 96 -16.10 12.29 -13.58
C ASN A 96 -15.77 13.10 -12.32
N ARG A 97 -15.54 12.45 -11.17
CA ARG A 97 -15.12 13.10 -9.93
C ARG A 97 -13.68 13.58 -10.03
N SER A 98 -12.80 12.79 -10.65
CA SER A 98 -11.40 13.18 -10.93
C SER A 98 -11.33 14.40 -11.84
N MET A 99 -12.14 14.43 -12.89
CA MET A 99 -12.25 15.61 -13.78
C MET A 99 -12.82 16.82 -13.05
N GLY A 100 -13.88 16.64 -12.26
CA GLY A 100 -14.50 17.71 -11.48
C GLY A 100 -13.55 18.29 -10.43
N PHE A 101 -12.85 17.45 -9.66
CA PHE A 101 -11.85 17.90 -8.71
C PHE A 101 -10.64 18.52 -9.42
N GLY A 102 -10.20 17.94 -10.54
CA GLY A 102 -9.14 18.49 -11.38
C GLY A 102 -9.47 19.91 -11.86
N LEU A 103 -10.70 20.14 -12.31
CA LEU A 103 -11.16 21.48 -12.71
C LEU A 103 -11.17 22.46 -11.51
N MET A 104 -11.65 22.04 -10.34
CA MET A 104 -11.67 22.88 -9.14
C MET A 104 -10.26 23.22 -8.66
N THR A 105 -9.38 22.20 -8.53
CA THR A 105 -8.01 22.38 -8.05
C THR A 105 -7.08 23.02 -9.08
N PHE A 106 -7.56 23.21 -10.32
CA PHE A 106 -6.94 24.04 -11.35
C PHE A 106 -7.48 25.47 -11.32
N ALA A 107 -8.81 25.64 -11.40
CA ALA A 107 -9.44 26.95 -11.57
C ALA A 107 -9.26 27.89 -10.36
N PHE A 108 -9.45 27.36 -9.13
CA PHE A 108 -9.29 28.22 -7.94
C PHE A 108 -7.87 28.75 -7.77
N PRO A 109 -6.79 27.94 -7.87
CA PRO A 109 -5.43 28.47 -7.79
C PRO A 109 -5.07 29.37 -8.99
N LEU A 110 -5.59 29.07 -10.20
CA LEU A 110 -5.40 29.94 -11.37
C LEU A 110 -5.95 31.35 -11.11
N VAL A 111 -7.20 31.44 -10.67
CA VAL A 111 -7.84 32.73 -10.36
C VAL A 111 -7.14 33.41 -9.19
N GLY A 112 -6.79 32.68 -8.13
CA GLY A 112 -6.08 33.22 -6.98
C GLY A 112 -4.70 33.76 -7.33
N GLY A 113 -3.95 33.04 -8.17
CA GLY A 113 -2.63 33.49 -8.63
C GLY A 113 -2.70 34.70 -9.58
N ILE A 114 -3.72 34.77 -10.46
CA ILE A 114 -4.00 35.96 -11.26
C ILE A 114 -4.27 37.16 -10.36
N ALA A 115 -5.12 37.00 -9.34
CA ALA A 115 -5.43 38.07 -8.40
C ALA A 115 -4.19 38.57 -7.65
N VAL A 116 -3.30 37.67 -7.19
CA VAL A 116 -2.04 38.02 -6.56
C VAL A 116 -1.13 38.76 -7.54
N GLY A 117 -0.97 38.24 -8.77
CA GLY A 117 -0.16 38.88 -9.79
C GLY A 117 -0.60 40.31 -10.09
N LEU A 118 -1.89 40.53 -10.27
CA LEU A 118 -2.46 41.87 -10.51
C LEU A 118 -2.33 42.77 -9.28
N PHE A 119 -2.51 42.23 -8.05
CA PHE A 119 -2.38 43.00 -6.81
C PHE A 119 -0.96 43.54 -6.60
N PHE A 120 0.06 42.78 -7.01
CA PHE A 120 1.46 43.21 -6.95
C PHE A 120 1.89 44.04 -8.19
N GLY A 121 0.97 44.37 -9.08
CA GLY A 121 1.22 45.25 -10.21
C GLY A 121 1.88 44.57 -11.41
N PHE A 122 1.90 43.26 -11.50
CA PHE A 122 2.37 42.55 -12.69
C PHE A 122 1.40 42.69 -13.86
N GLY A 123 1.96 42.70 -15.07
CA GLY A 123 1.15 42.72 -16.28
C GLY A 123 0.24 41.49 -16.39
N TRP A 124 -0.85 41.63 -17.17
CA TRP A 124 -1.85 40.56 -17.28
C TRP A 124 -1.26 39.19 -17.65
N LEU A 125 -0.30 39.15 -18.57
CA LEU A 125 0.33 37.91 -19.04
C LEU A 125 1.14 37.23 -17.92
N ALA A 126 1.93 38.00 -17.15
CA ALA A 126 2.67 37.49 -15.99
C ALA A 126 1.71 37.02 -14.89
N ALA A 127 0.61 37.74 -14.63
CA ALA A 127 -0.40 37.36 -13.65
C ALA A 127 -1.07 36.02 -14.00
N VAL A 128 -1.41 35.78 -15.27
CA VAL A 128 -1.96 34.51 -15.76
C VAL A 128 -0.95 33.38 -15.60
N LEU A 129 0.33 33.65 -15.89
CA LEU A 129 1.38 32.64 -15.67
C LEU A 129 1.58 32.29 -14.20
N ILE A 130 1.60 33.29 -13.29
CA ILE A 130 1.63 33.05 -11.83
C ILE A 130 0.46 32.12 -11.43
N GLY A 131 -0.75 32.42 -11.91
CA GLY A 131 -1.92 31.59 -11.68
C GLY A 131 -1.76 30.17 -12.21
N SER A 132 -1.22 30.00 -13.39
CA SER A 132 -0.95 28.70 -14.01
C SER A 132 0.07 27.86 -13.21
N LEU A 133 1.14 28.50 -12.72
CA LEU A 133 2.14 27.85 -11.87
C LEU A 133 1.53 27.33 -10.57
N LEU A 134 0.55 28.04 -9.99
CA LEU A 134 -0.16 27.60 -8.79
C LEU A 134 -1.19 26.51 -9.09
N ALA A 135 -1.69 26.42 -10.31
CA ALA A 135 -2.78 25.52 -10.67
C ALA A 135 -2.36 24.04 -10.78
N SER A 136 -1.13 23.76 -11.21
CA SER A 136 -0.56 22.41 -11.25
C SER A 136 -0.39 21.81 -9.85
N HIS A 137 -0.12 20.53 -9.74
CA HIS A 137 0.39 19.87 -8.54
C HIS A 137 1.09 18.55 -8.90
N THR A 138 2.05 18.18 -8.08
CA THR A 138 2.83 16.95 -8.26
C THR A 138 2.50 15.94 -7.16
N LEU A 139 2.34 14.66 -7.50
CA LEU A 139 2.04 13.58 -6.55
C LEU A 139 3.28 13.20 -5.69
N LEU A 140 3.94 14.20 -5.12
CA LEU A 140 5.15 14.04 -4.32
C LEU A 140 4.92 13.12 -3.09
N ALA A 141 3.75 13.23 -2.47
CA ALA A 141 3.39 12.44 -1.30
C ALA A 141 2.75 11.07 -1.65
N TYR A 142 2.70 10.68 -2.94
CA TYR A 142 2.16 9.39 -3.37
C TYR A 142 2.81 8.18 -2.67
N PRO A 143 4.15 8.09 -2.51
CA PRO A 143 4.77 6.96 -1.82
C PRO A 143 4.28 6.78 -0.38
N ILE A 144 3.80 7.86 0.27
CA ILE A 144 3.26 7.80 1.63
C ILE A 144 1.90 7.09 1.63
N VAL A 145 0.99 7.48 0.73
CA VAL A 145 -0.33 6.81 0.62
C VAL A 145 -0.21 5.36 0.15
N GLN A 146 0.79 5.08 -0.69
CA GLN A 146 1.15 3.72 -1.13
C GLN A 146 1.61 2.86 0.06
N GLN A 147 2.57 3.34 0.84
CA GLN A 147 3.07 2.63 2.03
C GLN A 147 1.98 2.39 3.08
N LEU A 148 1.01 3.30 3.18
CA LEU A 148 -0.12 3.20 4.10
C LEU A 148 -1.28 2.34 3.54
N GLY A 149 -1.21 1.88 2.29
CA GLY A 149 -2.22 1.02 1.66
C GLY A 149 -3.58 1.70 1.41
N VAL A 150 -3.59 3.03 1.22
CA VAL A 150 -4.82 3.81 1.00
C VAL A 150 -4.98 4.32 -0.43
N VAL A 151 -4.21 3.79 -1.38
CA VAL A 151 -4.31 4.18 -2.80
C VAL A 151 -5.71 3.90 -3.37
N ASP A 152 -6.36 2.83 -2.91
CA ASP A 152 -7.71 2.43 -3.34
C ASP A 152 -8.83 3.27 -2.72
N ASP A 153 -8.52 4.20 -1.79
CA ASP A 153 -9.53 5.15 -1.32
C ASP A 153 -9.97 6.07 -2.47
N GLU A 154 -11.27 6.30 -2.56
CA GLU A 154 -11.84 7.08 -3.66
C GLU A 154 -11.27 8.49 -3.73
N ALA A 155 -11.10 9.17 -2.60
CA ALA A 155 -10.58 10.54 -2.56
C ALA A 155 -9.11 10.60 -2.99
N VAL A 156 -8.31 9.59 -2.64
CA VAL A 156 -6.91 9.43 -3.09
C VAL A 156 -6.87 9.19 -4.59
N THR A 157 -7.65 8.19 -5.09
CA THR A 157 -7.74 7.88 -6.53
C THR A 157 -8.21 9.08 -7.34
N VAL A 158 -9.20 9.83 -6.85
CA VAL A 158 -9.70 11.06 -7.48
C VAL A 158 -8.63 12.14 -7.56
N THR A 159 -7.84 12.30 -6.50
CA THR A 159 -6.75 13.30 -6.48
C THR A 159 -5.62 12.92 -7.45
N ILE A 160 -5.24 11.64 -7.49
CA ILE A 160 -4.26 11.13 -8.46
C ILE A 160 -4.74 11.38 -9.89
N GLY A 161 -6.00 11.07 -10.18
CA GLY A 161 -6.57 11.32 -11.50
C GLY A 161 -6.66 12.80 -11.85
N ALA A 162 -6.89 13.68 -10.88
CA ALA A 162 -6.96 15.13 -11.06
C ALA A 162 -5.62 15.74 -11.52
N THR A 163 -4.49 15.15 -11.12
CA THR A 163 -3.14 15.63 -11.50
C THR A 163 -2.99 15.76 -13.01
N ILE A 164 -3.47 14.77 -13.77
CA ILE A 164 -3.38 14.79 -15.24
C ILE A 164 -4.06 16.04 -15.81
N PHE A 165 -5.24 16.37 -15.31
CA PHE A 165 -5.99 17.55 -15.79
C PHE A 165 -5.31 18.86 -15.42
N THR A 166 -4.71 18.95 -14.22
CA THR A 166 -4.02 20.15 -13.77
C THR A 166 -2.72 20.37 -14.53
N ASP A 167 -1.96 19.32 -14.81
CA ASP A 167 -0.70 19.41 -15.54
C ASP A 167 -0.94 19.80 -17.00
N ILE A 168 -1.89 19.15 -17.66
CA ILE A 168 -2.25 19.52 -19.05
C ILE A 168 -2.76 20.96 -19.09
N GLY A 169 -3.63 21.35 -18.15
CA GLY A 169 -4.18 22.70 -18.08
C GLY A 169 -3.10 23.77 -17.87
N SER A 170 -2.17 23.51 -16.96
CA SER A 170 -1.06 24.40 -16.64
C SER A 170 -0.11 24.59 -17.83
N LEU A 171 0.30 23.51 -18.49
CA LEU A 171 1.14 23.55 -19.68
C LEU A 171 0.43 24.23 -20.86
N MET A 172 -0.88 24.05 -20.99
CA MET A 172 -1.67 24.71 -22.02
C MET A 172 -1.69 26.24 -21.80
N VAL A 173 -1.87 26.70 -20.57
CA VAL A 173 -1.82 28.14 -20.25
C VAL A 173 -0.42 28.69 -20.52
N LEU A 174 0.64 27.97 -20.11
CA LEU A 174 2.02 28.34 -20.40
C LEU A 174 2.26 28.50 -21.90
N ALA A 175 1.85 27.51 -22.70
CA ALA A 175 2.00 27.55 -24.16
C ALA A 175 1.26 28.73 -24.82
N ILE A 176 0.06 29.03 -24.32
CA ILE A 176 -0.72 30.20 -24.78
C ILE A 176 0.02 31.50 -24.45
N CYS A 177 0.49 31.66 -23.21
CA CYS A 177 1.20 32.85 -22.76
C CYS A 177 2.52 33.07 -23.55
N LEU A 178 3.29 32.01 -23.77
CA LEU A 178 4.52 32.05 -24.58
C LEU A 178 4.21 32.43 -26.03
N GLY A 179 3.17 31.84 -26.63
CA GLY A 179 2.75 32.15 -27.98
C GLY A 179 2.28 33.60 -28.14
N ILE A 180 1.58 34.15 -27.16
CA ILE A 180 1.19 35.57 -27.14
C ILE A 180 2.41 36.47 -27.02
N ASN A 181 3.37 36.15 -26.14
CA ASN A 181 4.57 36.91 -25.91
C ASN A 181 5.47 36.97 -27.15
N GLN A 182 5.56 35.87 -27.91
CA GLN A 182 6.31 35.75 -29.13
C GLN A 182 5.57 36.28 -30.37
N GLY A 183 4.34 36.69 -30.27
CA GLY A 183 3.51 37.11 -31.38
C GLY A 183 3.01 35.96 -32.28
N ASP A 184 3.17 34.73 -31.88
CA ASP A 184 2.96 33.50 -32.68
C ASP A 184 1.79 32.64 -32.21
N PHE A 185 0.82 33.24 -31.50
CA PHE A 185 -0.34 32.51 -31.00
C PHE A 185 -1.23 32.03 -32.14
N SER A 186 -1.49 30.73 -32.22
CA SER A 186 -2.40 30.11 -33.16
C SER A 186 -3.27 29.06 -32.46
N ALA A 187 -4.60 29.24 -32.59
CA ALA A 187 -5.57 28.25 -32.10
C ALA A 187 -5.34 26.85 -32.74
N MET A 188 -4.79 26.81 -33.97
CA MET A 188 -4.46 25.58 -34.67
C MET A 188 -3.31 24.83 -33.95
N LYS A 189 -2.25 25.53 -33.46
CA LYS A 189 -1.17 24.91 -32.68
C LYS A 189 -1.72 24.28 -31.39
N LEU A 190 -2.65 24.94 -30.71
CA LEU A 190 -3.31 24.42 -29.51
C LEU A 190 -4.17 23.20 -29.81
N LEU A 191 -4.97 23.22 -30.87
CA LEU A 191 -5.77 22.06 -31.30
C LEU A 191 -4.88 20.88 -31.69
N THR A 192 -3.74 21.15 -32.34
CA THR A 192 -2.75 20.10 -32.68
C THR A 192 -2.17 19.47 -31.43
N LEU A 193 -1.81 20.25 -30.40
CA LEU A 193 -1.29 19.73 -29.12
C LEU A 193 -2.32 18.85 -28.40
N LEU A 194 -3.58 19.31 -28.30
CA LEU A 194 -4.65 18.53 -27.68
C LEU A 194 -4.99 17.26 -28.49
N GLY A 195 -4.97 17.36 -29.81
CA GLY A 195 -5.20 16.24 -30.72
C GLY A 195 -4.07 15.20 -30.62
N SER A 196 -2.82 15.65 -30.59
CA SER A 196 -1.65 14.76 -30.42
C SER A 196 -1.65 14.05 -29.06
N LEU A 197 -2.01 14.77 -27.99
CA LEU A 197 -2.17 14.20 -26.64
C LEU A 197 -3.26 13.11 -26.62
N GLY A 198 -4.43 13.38 -27.20
CA GLY A 198 -5.53 12.42 -27.26
C GLY A 198 -5.14 11.18 -28.07
N LEU A 199 -4.55 11.37 -29.26
CA LEU A 199 -4.06 10.28 -30.10
C LEU A 199 -2.96 9.46 -29.40
N TYR A 200 -2.02 10.13 -28.75
CA TYR A 200 -0.96 9.52 -27.97
C TYR A 200 -1.51 8.68 -26.82
N ALA A 201 -2.45 9.22 -26.02
CA ALA A 201 -3.06 8.50 -24.92
C ALA A 201 -3.77 7.22 -25.40
N ILE A 202 -4.51 7.30 -26.50
CA ILE A 202 -5.15 6.14 -27.13
C ILE A 202 -4.11 5.11 -27.59
N ALA A 203 -3.05 5.57 -28.25
CA ALA A 203 -1.98 4.71 -28.76
C ALA A 203 -1.25 3.98 -27.62
N VAL A 204 -0.94 4.65 -26.52
CA VAL A 204 -0.29 4.06 -25.34
C VAL A 204 -1.22 3.09 -24.64
N LEU A 205 -2.45 3.51 -24.29
CA LEU A 205 -3.40 2.68 -23.52
C LEU A 205 -3.81 1.41 -24.28
N ILE A 206 -4.06 1.51 -25.59
CA ILE A 206 -4.45 0.37 -26.40
C ILE A 206 -3.22 -0.41 -26.88
N GLY A 207 -2.20 0.29 -27.40
CA GLY A 207 -1.01 -0.32 -27.98
C GLY A 207 -0.20 -1.12 -26.97
N LEU A 208 0.16 -0.54 -25.82
CA LEU A 208 0.92 -1.24 -24.79
C LEU A 208 0.13 -2.41 -24.18
N LYS A 209 -1.19 -2.24 -24.02
CA LYS A 209 -2.06 -3.33 -23.56
C LYS A 209 -2.04 -4.53 -24.52
N GLN A 210 -2.13 -4.28 -25.82
CA GLN A 210 -2.13 -5.35 -26.84
C GLN A 210 -0.75 -5.98 -26.98
N LEU A 211 0.30 -5.15 -27.06
CA LEU A 211 1.70 -5.61 -27.12
C LEU A 211 2.07 -6.41 -25.88
N GLY A 212 1.67 -5.97 -24.70
CA GLY A 212 1.90 -6.66 -23.44
C GLY A 212 1.23 -8.04 -23.43
N LYS A 213 -0.06 -8.12 -23.79
CA LYS A 213 -0.76 -9.40 -23.88
C LYS A 213 -0.09 -10.36 -24.85
N LEU A 214 0.35 -9.88 -26.01
CA LEU A 214 1.05 -10.69 -27.02
C LEU A 214 2.40 -11.17 -26.50
N PHE A 215 3.19 -10.29 -25.89
CA PHE A 215 4.51 -10.58 -25.34
C PHE A 215 4.43 -11.60 -24.20
N PHE A 216 3.55 -11.37 -23.21
CA PHE A 216 3.39 -12.26 -22.07
C PHE A 216 2.87 -13.65 -22.46
N ARG A 217 2.10 -13.73 -23.55
CA ARG A 217 1.65 -15.02 -24.09
C ARG A 217 2.76 -15.79 -24.82
N LYS A 218 3.68 -15.09 -25.53
CA LYS A 218 4.76 -15.70 -26.29
C LYS A 218 5.97 -16.09 -25.45
N MET A 219 6.34 -15.25 -24.46
CA MET A 219 7.57 -15.41 -23.65
C MET A 219 7.43 -16.40 -22.48
N GLY A 220 6.28 -17.05 -22.31
CA GLY A 220 6.10 -18.05 -21.27
C GLY A 220 6.20 -17.49 -19.84
N ARG A 221 6.89 -18.22 -18.93
CA ARG A 221 7.01 -17.89 -17.50
C ARG A 221 8.30 -17.15 -17.13
N ASP A 222 9.07 -16.67 -18.08
CA ASP A 222 10.32 -15.93 -17.78
C ASP A 222 10.00 -14.55 -17.20
N GLU A 223 10.16 -14.43 -15.87
CA GLU A 223 9.89 -13.21 -15.13
C GLU A 223 10.87 -12.08 -15.48
N GLY A 224 12.16 -12.39 -15.76
CA GLY A 224 13.18 -11.41 -16.10
C GLY A 224 12.81 -10.65 -17.38
N ASN A 225 12.48 -11.38 -18.44
CA ASN A 225 12.06 -10.80 -19.71
C ASN A 225 10.77 -9.99 -19.60
N ARG A 226 9.84 -10.40 -18.72
CA ARG A 226 8.61 -9.65 -18.45
C ARG A 226 8.88 -8.33 -17.76
N VAL A 227 9.77 -8.30 -16.76
CA VAL A 227 10.20 -7.06 -16.09
C VAL A 227 10.88 -6.13 -17.08
N LEU A 228 11.81 -6.63 -17.91
CA LEU A 228 12.48 -5.84 -18.94
C LEU A 228 11.49 -5.26 -19.96
N PHE A 229 10.47 -6.02 -20.38
CA PHE A 229 9.41 -5.50 -21.24
C PHE A 229 8.63 -4.36 -20.59
N VAL A 230 8.31 -4.47 -19.30
CA VAL A 230 7.64 -3.41 -18.53
C VAL A 230 8.49 -2.16 -18.51
N LEU A 231 9.78 -2.27 -18.14
CA LEU A 231 10.72 -1.15 -18.11
C LEU A 231 10.86 -0.47 -19.47
N LEU A 232 11.09 -1.26 -20.52
CA LEU A 232 11.17 -0.74 -21.88
C LEU A 232 9.90 0.02 -22.29
N SER A 233 8.74 -0.52 -21.97
CA SER A 233 7.44 0.09 -22.29
C SER A 233 7.26 1.47 -21.63
N VAL A 234 7.67 1.58 -20.35
CA VAL A 234 7.56 2.83 -19.58
C VAL A 234 8.47 3.91 -20.15
N PHE A 235 9.77 3.59 -20.31
CA PHE A 235 10.72 4.57 -20.81
C PHE A 235 10.47 4.93 -22.26
N LEU A 236 10.05 3.96 -23.10
CA LEU A 236 9.65 4.25 -24.47
C LEU A 236 8.44 5.20 -24.52
N ALA A 237 7.42 4.97 -23.70
CA ALA A 237 6.27 5.87 -23.62
C ALA A 237 6.71 7.27 -23.17
N ALA A 238 7.53 7.39 -22.14
CA ALA A 238 8.04 8.68 -21.67
C ALA A 238 8.83 9.44 -22.77
N VAL A 239 9.73 8.74 -23.46
CA VAL A 239 10.52 9.33 -24.57
C VAL A 239 9.62 9.78 -25.73
N VAL A 240 8.65 8.94 -26.13
CA VAL A 240 7.72 9.30 -27.20
C VAL A 240 6.84 10.50 -26.80
N ALA A 241 6.38 10.58 -25.54
CA ALA A 241 5.68 11.76 -25.03
C ALA A 241 6.50 13.03 -25.24
N ARG A 242 7.78 13.01 -24.81
CA ARG A 242 8.70 14.15 -24.95
C ARG A 242 8.92 14.53 -26.43
N LEU A 243 9.03 13.56 -27.34
CA LEU A 243 9.22 13.81 -28.78
C LEU A 243 8.03 14.54 -29.43
N ILE A 244 6.83 14.36 -28.92
CA ILE A 244 5.60 15.01 -29.41
C ILE A 244 5.22 16.28 -28.61
N GLY A 245 6.13 16.74 -27.74
CA GLY A 245 5.93 17.97 -26.94
C GLY A 245 5.03 17.77 -25.71
N ILE A 246 4.83 16.52 -25.25
CA ILE A 246 4.09 16.17 -24.04
C ILE A 246 5.10 15.85 -22.93
N GLU A 247 4.75 16.13 -21.67
CA GLU A 247 5.57 15.77 -20.54
C GLU A 247 5.77 14.25 -20.41
N ASP A 248 7.02 13.83 -20.17
CA ASP A 248 7.41 12.43 -20.00
C ASP A 248 6.67 11.73 -18.86
N ILE A 249 6.33 12.48 -17.80
CA ILE A 249 5.54 12.02 -16.63
C ILE A 249 4.18 11.48 -17.05
N ILE A 250 3.50 12.17 -17.99
CA ILE A 250 2.18 11.75 -18.51
C ILE A 250 2.32 10.42 -19.27
N GLY A 251 3.37 10.30 -20.08
CA GLY A 251 3.65 9.06 -20.80
C GLY A 251 3.90 7.88 -19.87
N ALA A 252 4.66 8.08 -18.82
CA ALA A 252 4.94 7.07 -17.79
C ALA A 252 3.67 6.63 -17.05
N PHE A 253 2.83 7.57 -16.65
CA PHE A 253 1.56 7.30 -15.99
C PHE A 253 0.60 6.49 -16.88
N LEU A 254 0.42 6.90 -18.14
CA LEU A 254 -0.41 6.17 -19.11
C LEU A 254 0.12 4.76 -19.39
N ALA A 255 1.46 4.59 -19.44
CA ALA A 255 2.07 3.28 -19.55
C ALA A 255 1.78 2.41 -18.33
N GLY A 256 1.83 2.98 -17.11
CA GLY A 256 1.44 2.31 -15.87
C GLY A 256 0.01 1.80 -15.92
N LEU A 257 -0.95 2.65 -16.30
CA LEU A 257 -2.36 2.28 -16.48
C LEU A 257 -2.56 1.17 -17.53
N ALA A 258 -1.85 1.25 -18.66
CA ALA A 258 -1.94 0.26 -19.74
C ALA A 258 -1.43 -1.11 -19.30
N ILE A 259 -0.27 -1.13 -18.65
CA ILE A 259 0.44 -2.34 -18.21
C ILE A 259 -0.24 -2.97 -17.00
N ASN A 260 -0.84 -2.20 -16.09
CA ASN A 260 -1.58 -2.70 -14.95
C ASN A 260 -2.59 -3.81 -15.35
N SER A 261 -3.33 -3.58 -16.42
CA SER A 261 -4.31 -4.55 -16.93
C SER A 261 -3.68 -5.84 -17.52
N VAL A 262 -2.38 -5.86 -17.75
CA VAL A 262 -1.64 -6.98 -18.40
C VAL A 262 -0.83 -7.78 -17.37
N VAL A 263 -0.15 -7.09 -16.47
CA VAL A 263 0.73 -7.69 -15.46
C VAL A 263 -0.09 -8.34 -14.34
N GLY A 264 -1.21 -7.72 -13.95
CA GLY A 264 -2.00 -8.15 -12.79
C GLY A 264 -1.19 -8.16 -11.49
N ASP A 265 -1.76 -8.69 -10.42
CA ASP A 265 -1.05 -8.85 -9.15
C ASP A 265 -0.15 -10.08 -9.20
N GLY A 266 1.16 -9.86 -9.18
CA GLY A 266 2.14 -10.95 -9.28
C GLY A 266 3.60 -10.50 -9.21
N PRO A 267 4.56 -11.45 -9.30
CA PRO A 267 5.99 -11.18 -9.09
C PRO A 267 6.59 -10.10 -10.01
N VAL A 268 6.05 -9.93 -11.20
CA VAL A 268 6.54 -8.90 -12.15
C VAL A 268 6.19 -7.50 -11.65
N LYS A 269 4.96 -7.30 -11.14
CA LYS A 269 4.52 -6.04 -10.55
C LYS A 269 5.37 -5.72 -9.32
N GLU A 270 5.48 -6.68 -8.39
CA GLU A 270 6.26 -6.53 -7.15
C GLU A 270 7.73 -6.16 -7.42
N LYS A 271 8.40 -6.85 -8.36
CA LYS A 271 9.80 -6.57 -8.71
C LYS A 271 9.98 -5.18 -9.33
N THR A 272 9.02 -4.78 -10.15
CA THR A 272 9.06 -3.47 -10.81
C THR A 272 8.84 -2.36 -9.77
N GLU A 273 7.85 -2.49 -8.90
CA GLU A 273 7.60 -1.55 -7.81
C GLU A 273 8.78 -1.46 -6.84
N PHE A 274 9.40 -2.60 -6.51
CA PHE A 274 10.59 -2.65 -5.65
C PHE A 274 11.75 -1.82 -6.21
N MET A 275 12.06 -1.98 -7.49
CA MET A 275 13.15 -1.20 -8.12
C MET A 275 12.89 0.31 -8.05
N GLY A 276 11.63 0.71 -8.26
CA GLY A 276 11.22 2.11 -8.14
C GLY A 276 11.35 2.64 -6.74
N SER A 277 10.70 1.99 -5.79
CA SER A 277 10.55 2.47 -4.41
C SER A 277 11.88 2.47 -3.62
N VAL A 278 12.77 1.51 -3.89
CA VAL A 278 14.02 1.36 -3.13
C VAL A 278 15.18 2.14 -3.75
N LEU A 279 15.20 2.31 -5.08
CA LEU A 279 16.36 2.88 -5.76
C LEU A 279 16.04 4.20 -6.45
N PHE A 280 15.17 4.20 -7.46
CA PHE A 280 15.05 5.35 -8.35
C PHE A 280 14.26 6.52 -7.77
N ILE A 281 13.13 6.25 -7.13
CA ILE A 281 12.28 7.28 -6.53
C ILE A 281 13.03 8.04 -5.42
N PRO A 282 13.76 7.39 -4.48
CA PRO A 282 14.57 8.10 -3.49
C PRO A 282 15.62 9.02 -4.09
N MET A 283 16.27 8.63 -5.18
CA MET A 283 17.26 9.48 -5.85
C MET A 283 16.66 10.74 -6.46
N PHE A 284 15.43 10.64 -6.99
CA PHE A 284 14.67 11.81 -7.42
C PHE A 284 14.45 12.81 -6.27
N PHE A 285 14.09 12.31 -5.07
CA PHE A 285 13.88 13.19 -3.91
C PHE A 285 15.17 13.87 -3.44
N VAL A 286 16.31 13.18 -3.48
CA VAL A 286 17.62 13.82 -3.19
C VAL A 286 17.87 14.92 -4.19
N ASN A 287 17.67 14.68 -5.51
CA ASN A 287 17.85 15.70 -6.53
C ASN A 287 16.92 16.92 -6.33
N MET A 288 15.68 16.70 -5.88
CA MET A 288 14.79 17.81 -5.53
C MET A 288 15.40 18.72 -4.46
N GLY A 289 16.09 18.14 -3.46
CA GLY A 289 16.83 18.90 -2.47
C GLY A 289 18.02 19.67 -3.02
N LEU A 290 18.73 19.09 -4.01
CA LEU A 290 19.86 19.74 -4.66
C LEU A 290 19.47 21.01 -5.45
N LEU A 291 18.24 21.08 -5.94
CA LEU A 291 17.73 22.26 -6.67
C LEU A 291 17.40 23.44 -5.76
N ILE A 292 17.41 23.24 -4.44
CA ILE A 292 17.11 24.28 -3.46
C ILE A 292 18.39 25.06 -3.18
N ASP A 293 18.41 26.34 -3.58
CA ASP A 293 19.50 27.27 -3.31
C ASP A 293 19.21 28.06 -2.04
N LEU A 294 19.98 27.82 -0.97
CA LEU A 294 19.87 28.54 0.30
C LEU A 294 20.44 29.95 0.23
N ASP A 295 21.37 30.26 -0.68
CA ASP A 295 21.97 31.59 -0.81
C ASP A 295 20.93 32.58 -1.38
N ALA A 296 20.03 32.12 -2.24
CA ALA A 296 18.90 32.90 -2.75
C ALA A 296 17.87 33.30 -1.62
N PHE A 297 17.93 32.65 -0.46
CA PHE A 297 17.04 32.97 0.67
C PHE A 297 17.26 34.37 1.27
N GLY A 298 18.48 34.88 1.20
CA GLY A 298 18.77 36.24 1.67
C GLY A 298 17.96 37.30 0.92
N ASP A 299 17.89 37.18 -0.40
CA ASP A 299 17.11 38.08 -1.27
C ASP A 299 15.60 37.88 -1.10
N ILE A 300 15.16 36.64 -0.88
CA ILE A 300 13.75 36.30 -0.62
C ILE A 300 13.27 36.94 0.69
N LEU A 301 14.12 36.94 1.75
CA LEU A 301 13.78 37.56 3.04
C LEU A 301 13.67 39.09 2.94
N ALA A 302 14.43 39.72 2.06
CA ALA A 302 14.33 41.16 1.82
C ALA A 302 13.01 41.58 1.16
N ALA A 303 12.37 40.69 0.38
CA ALA A 303 11.11 40.93 -0.33
C ALA A 303 10.03 39.89 -0.01
N ILE A 304 9.90 39.51 1.24
CA ILE A 304 9.09 38.36 1.72
C ILE A 304 7.57 38.44 1.41
N ASN A 305 7.06 39.64 1.15
CA ASN A 305 5.62 39.85 0.95
C ASN A 305 5.08 39.03 -0.25
N LEU A 306 5.67 39.13 -1.42
CA LEU A 306 5.20 38.40 -2.61
C LEU A 306 5.27 36.88 -2.45
N PRO A 307 6.41 36.27 -2.01
CA PRO A 307 6.51 34.85 -1.72
C PRO A 307 5.44 34.35 -0.72
N LEU A 308 5.22 35.10 0.36
CA LEU A 308 4.22 34.75 1.37
C LEU A 308 2.80 34.75 0.81
N PHE A 309 2.44 35.76 -0.02
CA PHE A 309 1.14 35.80 -0.68
C PHE A 309 0.97 34.67 -1.71
N ILE A 310 1.99 34.35 -2.47
CA ILE A 310 1.97 33.23 -3.44
C ILE A 310 1.75 31.91 -2.72
N VAL A 311 2.53 31.59 -1.65
CA VAL A 311 2.38 30.38 -0.85
C VAL A 311 1.01 30.34 -0.16
N GLY A 312 0.63 31.43 0.50
CA GLY A 312 -0.66 31.54 1.21
C GLY A 312 -1.84 31.34 0.25
N THR A 313 -1.79 31.93 -0.95
CA THR A 313 -2.83 31.79 -1.97
C THR A 313 -2.92 30.36 -2.48
N LEU A 314 -1.79 29.68 -2.75
CA LEU A 314 -1.80 28.28 -3.14
C LEU A 314 -2.49 27.44 -2.06
N LEU A 315 -2.05 27.54 -0.81
CA LEU A 315 -2.61 26.75 0.31
C LEU A 315 -4.11 27.00 0.48
N ALA A 316 -4.53 28.26 0.45
CA ALA A 316 -5.93 28.64 0.60
C ALA A 316 -6.80 28.17 -0.58
N THR A 317 -6.36 28.37 -1.81
CA THR A 317 -7.14 28.01 -3.00
C THR A 317 -7.23 26.49 -3.20
N LYS A 318 -6.16 25.74 -2.91
CA LYS A 318 -6.20 24.28 -2.88
C LYS A 318 -7.14 23.76 -1.77
N LEU A 319 -7.17 24.45 -0.61
CA LEU A 319 -8.12 24.11 0.46
C LEU A 319 -9.56 24.37 0.02
N ILE A 320 -9.83 25.51 -0.63
CA ILE A 320 -11.15 25.82 -1.18
C ILE A 320 -11.58 24.74 -2.20
N ALA A 321 -10.67 24.28 -3.06
CA ALA A 321 -10.96 23.19 -4.00
C ALA A 321 -11.31 21.88 -3.27
N ALA A 322 -10.56 21.52 -2.23
CA ALA A 322 -10.84 20.32 -1.44
C ALA A 322 -12.16 20.42 -0.67
N LEU A 323 -12.49 21.62 -0.11
CA LEU A 323 -13.77 21.88 0.54
C LEU A 323 -14.95 21.86 -0.45
N ALA A 324 -14.78 22.36 -1.66
CA ALA A 324 -15.77 22.25 -2.71
C ALA A 324 -16.03 20.78 -3.09
N ALA A 325 -14.98 19.97 -3.20
CA ALA A 325 -15.11 18.52 -3.40
C ALA A 325 -15.78 17.82 -2.21
N HIS A 326 -15.47 18.21 -0.97
CA HIS A 326 -16.14 17.72 0.24
C HIS A 326 -17.66 17.91 0.16
N GLN A 327 -18.10 19.12 -0.17
CA GLN A 327 -19.53 19.42 -0.28
C GLN A 327 -20.21 18.72 -1.46
N LEU A 328 -19.57 18.73 -2.64
CA LEU A 328 -20.15 18.20 -3.86
C LEU A 328 -20.22 16.66 -3.86
N TYR A 329 -19.16 16.00 -3.36
CA TYR A 329 -19.04 14.55 -3.42
C TYR A 329 -19.26 13.87 -2.06
N ARG A 330 -19.53 14.64 -1.00
CA ARG A 330 -19.78 14.17 0.38
C ARG A 330 -18.63 13.37 0.96
N TYR A 331 -17.40 13.77 0.70
CA TYR A 331 -16.22 13.15 1.30
C TYR A 331 -16.14 13.44 2.80
N SER A 332 -15.52 12.52 3.55
CA SER A 332 -15.23 12.74 4.97
C SER A 332 -14.17 13.84 5.17
N TRP A 333 -14.09 14.42 6.37
CA TRP A 333 -13.06 15.40 6.69
C TRP A 333 -11.64 14.83 6.53
N THR A 334 -11.43 13.55 6.87
CA THR A 334 -10.13 12.88 6.71
C THR A 334 -9.75 12.77 5.23
N GLN A 335 -10.70 12.39 4.37
CA GLN A 335 -10.52 12.36 2.92
C GLN A 335 -10.22 13.76 2.37
N THR A 336 -10.97 14.77 2.81
CA THR A 336 -10.80 16.16 2.37
C THR A 336 -9.41 16.71 2.69
N TRP A 337 -8.92 16.49 3.91
CA TRP A 337 -7.56 16.89 4.29
C TRP A 337 -6.48 16.11 3.54
N THR A 338 -6.73 14.85 3.23
CA THR A 338 -5.82 14.03 2.41
C THR A 338 -5.78 14.54 0.96
N MET A 339 -6.93 14.87 0.35
CA MET A 339 -7.00 15.47 -0.98
C MET A 339 -6.25 16.80 -1.03
N TRP A 340 -6.47 17.67 -0.03
CA TRP A 340 -5.75 18.93 0.08
C TRP A 340 -4.25 18.73 0.15
N SER A 341 -3.78 17.89 1.07
CA SER A 341 -2.35 17.67 1.28
C SER A 341 -1.65 17.03 0.08
N LEU A 342 -2.33 16.14 -0.66
CA LEU A 342 -1.83 15.53 -1.89
C LEU A 342 -1.78 16.53 -3.06
N SER A 343 -2.64 17.56 -3.05
CA SER A 343 -2.72 18.56 -4.13
C SER A 343 -1.83 19.79 -3.91
N ILE A 344 -1.15 19.91 -2.76
CA ILE A 344 -0.29 21.06 -2.43
C ILE A 344 1.07 21.02 -3.14
N PRO A 345 1.81 19.88 -3.20
CA PRO A 345 3.20 19.91 -3.63
C PRO A 345 3.37 20.44 -5.04
N GLN A 346 4.29 21.39 -5.18
CA GLN A 346 4.74 21.97 -6.46
C GLN A 346 6.22 21.62 -6.61
N VAL A 347 6.63 21.01 -7.73
CA VAL A 347 8.01 20.53 -7.90
C VAL A 347 8.52 20.76 -9.33
N ALA A 348 9.07 19.73 -9.97
CA ALA A 348 9.82 19.80 -11.20
C ALA A 348 9.05 20.48 -12.35
N ALA A 349 7.79 20.14 -12.58
CA ALA A 349 6.99 20.73 -13.66
C ALA A 349 6.78 22.24 -13.46
N THR A 350 6.49 22.64 -12.20
CA THR A 350 6.32 24.05 -11.84
C THR A 350 7.62 24.83 -11.99
N LEU A 351 8.79 24.24 -11.60
CA LEU A 351 10.09 24.87 -11.77
C LEU A 351 10.44 25.04 -13.24
N ALA A 352 10.23 23.99 -14.06
CA ALA A 352 10.48 24.05 -15.49
C ALA A 352 9.63 25.12 -16.17
N ALA A 353 8.34 25.18 -15.82
CA ALA A 353 7.44 26.21 -16.34
C ALA A 353 7.84 27.63 -15.90
N ALA A 354 8.27 27.80 -14.62
CA ALA A 354 8.78 29.06 -14.12
C ALA A 354 10.08 29.47 -14.81
N LEU A 355 11.02 28.54 -15.04
CA LEU A 355 12.28 28.81 -15.72
C LEU A 355 12.03 29.28 -17.17
N VAL A 356 11.22 28.55 -17.93
CA VAL A 356 10.86 28.92 -19.30
C VAL A 356 10.17 30.30 -19.35
N SER A 357 9.32 30.59 -18.36
CA SER A 357 8.64 31.88 -18.26
C SER A 357 9.60 33.02 -17.91
N TYR A 358 10.64 32.72 -17.11
CA TYR A 358 11.72 33.67 -16.76
C TYR A 358 12.65 33.92 -17.93
N GLU A 359 13.07 32.87 -18.64
CA GLU A 359 13.89 33.01 -19.86
C GLU A 359 13.17 33.74 -20.98
N ALA A 360 11.84 33.63 -21.05
CA ALA A 360 10.99 34.38 -21.98
C ALA A 360 10.73 35.84 -21.52
N GLU A 361 11.33 36.28 -20.41
CA GLU A 361 11.18 37.62 -19.80
C GLU A 361 9.72 38.00 -19.45
N ILE A 362 8.83 36.98 -19.30
CA ILE A 362 7.42 37.23 -18.92
C ILE A 362 7.29 37.43 -17.41
N ILE A 363 8.08 36.68 -16.61
CA ILE A 363 8.18 36.85 -15.17
C ILE A 363 9.60 37.35 -14.79
N ASN A 364 9.68 38.13 -13.73
CA ASN A 364 10.94 38.64 -13.22
C ASN A 364 11.57 37.71 -12.16
N THR A 365 12.81 38.01 -11.74
CA THR A 365 13.56 37.26 -10.73
C THR A 365 12.79 37.13 -9.41
N GLN A 366 12.04 38.16 -9.00
CA GLN A 366 11.27 38.14 -7.76
C GLN A 366 10.16 37.08 -7.76
N VAL A 367 9.44 36.93 -8.89
CA VAL A 367 8.42 35.88 -9.05
C VAL A 367 9.09 34.52 -9.12
N PHE A 368 10.21 34.39 -9.89
CA PHE A 368 10.96 33.15 -9.99
C PHE A 368 11.43 32.63 -8.62
N ASN A 369 12.07 33.51 -7.82
CA ASN A 369 12.50 33.19 -6.45
C ASN A 369 11.31 32.85 -5.53
N SER A 370 10.16 33.50 -5.71
CA SER A 370 8.95 33.17 -4.97
C SER A 370 8.42 31.77 -5.28
N VAL A 371 8.56 31.31 -6.52
CA VAL A 371 8.23 29.94 -6.93
C VAL A 371 9.17 28.92 -6.30
N ILE A 372 10.47 29.24 -6.20
CA ILE A 372 11.45 28.39 -5.50
C ILE A 372 11.05 28.22 -4.03
N LEU A 373 10.70 29.29 -3.33
CA LEU A 373 10.21 29.20 -1.94
C LEU A 373 8.90 28.40 -1.85
N LEU A 374 7.96 28.64 -2.77
CA LEU A 374 6.73 27.88 -2.86
C LEU A 374 6.99 26.37 -2.96
N MET A 375 7.92 25.97 -3.85
CA MET A 375 8.34 24.57 -4.02
C MET A 375 8.90 24.00 -2.72
N LEU A 376 9.79 24.70 -2.03
CA LEU A 376 10.38 24.24 -0.79
C LEU A 376 9.32 24.03 0.30
N VAL A 377 8.47 25.02 0.52
CA VAL A 377 7.41 24.96 1.55
C VAL A 377 6.45 23.81 1.25
N THR A 378 6.02 23.68 0.01
CA THR A 378 5.02 22.67 -0.37
C THR A 378 5.58 21.26 -0.44
N ALA A 379 6.86 21.09 -0.82
CA ALA A 379 7.55 19.81 -0.81
C ALA A 379 7.76 19.25 0.61
N ILE A 380 7.79 20.10 1.62
CA ILE A 380 7.85 19.70 3.03
C ILE A 380 6.44 19.54 3.63
N LEU A 381 5.58 20.55 3.45
CA LEU A 381 4.27 20.60 4.08
C LEU A 381 3.33 19.49 3.54
N GLY A 382 3.34 19.25 2.23
CA GLY A 382 2.52 18.21 1.60
C GLY A 382 2.73 16.83 2.23
N PRO A 383 3.94 16.26 2.17
CA PRO A 383 4.24 14.96 2.79
C PRO A 383 3.98 14.91 4.29
N LEU A 384 4.30 15.97 5.05
CA LEU A 384 4.06 16.02 6.49
C LEU A 384 2.57 15.89 6.82
N VAL A 385 1.72 16.67 6.16
CA VAL A 385 0.27 16.63 6.38
C VAL A 385 -0.32 15.33 5.85
N THR A 386 0.12 14.86 4.68
CA THR A 386 -0.34 13.59 4.11
C THR A 386 -0.05 12.41 5.04
N THR A 387 1.12 12.36 5.68
CA THR A 387 1.45 11.30 6.64
C THR A 387 0.44 11.24 7.79
N GLN A 388 -0.02 12.39 8.27
CA GLN A 388 -0.98 12.45 9.38
C GLN A 388 -2.40 12.12 8.92
N THR A 389 -2.83 12.66 7.78
CA THR A 389 -4.20 12.53 7.28
C THR A 389 -4.44 11.15 6.64
N ALA A 390 -3.53 10.69 5.79
CA ALA A 390 -3.60 9.35 5.21
C ALA A 390 -3.41 8.25 6.26
N GLY A 391 -2.62 8.50 7.31
CA GLY A 391 -2.53 7.58 8.46
C GLY A 391 -3.87 7.42 9.19
N LYS A 392 -4.64 8.50 9.35
CA LYS A 392 -6.01 8.42 9.89
C LYS A 392 -6.97 7.72 8.92
N LEU A 393 -6.80 7.96 7.62
CA LEU A 393 -7.60 7.33 6.57
C LEU A 393 -7.35 5.81 6.53
N ALA A 394 -6.09 5.38 6.67
CA ALA A 394 -5.73 3.97 6.76
C ALA A 394 -6.40 3.29 7.97
N LEU A 395 -6.41 3.97 9.12
CA LEU A 395 -7.11 3.47 10.30
C LEU A 395 -8.63 3.38 10.06
N GLN A 396 -9.25 4.40 9.44
CA GLN A 396 -10.68 4.36 9.13
C GLN A 396 -11.02 3.24 8.16
N LYS A 397 -10.23 3.07 7.08
CA LYS A 397 -10.39 1.97 6.13
C LYS A 397 -10.29 0.60 6.82
N GLU A 398 -9.32 0.44 7.72
CA GLU A 398 -9.17 -0.75 8.54
C GLU A 398 -10.43 -1.00 9.42
N PHE A 399 -11.09 0.06 9.89
CA PHE A 399 -12.35 -0.04 10.66
C PHE A 399 -13.54 -0.42 9.77
N ASP A 400 -13.70 0.18 8.59
CA ASP A 400 -14.83 -0.07 7.69
C ASP A 400 -14.76 -1.46 7.05
N GLU A 401 -13.56 -1.94 6.68
CA GLU A 401 -13.34 -3.29 6.17
C GLU A 401 -13.65 -4.38 7.21
N THR A 402 -13.58 -4.07 8.49
CA THR A 402 -13.85 -5.04 9.55
C THR A 402 -15.35 -5.26 9.77
N ASP A 403 -16.17 -4.26 9.52
CA ASP A 403 -17.64 -4.43 9.58
C ASP A 403 -18.18 -5.34 8.46
N THR A 404 -17.40 -5.50 7.35
CA THR A 404 -17.77 -6.36 6.22
C THR A 404 -17.10 -7.74 6.24
N LEU A 405 -16.14 -7.99 7.15
CA LEU A 405 -15.33 -9.20 7.23
C LEU A 405 -15.55 -9.96 8.55
N GLU A 406 -16.78 -10.29 8.85
CA GLU A 406 -17.11 -11.24 9.90
C GLU A 406 -16.81 -12.68 9.46
N TRP A 407 -15.55 -13.13 9.67
CA TRP A 407 -15.20 -14.53 9.39
C TRP A 407 -15.59 -15.50 10.53
N LEU A 408 -15.83 -14.97 11.72
CA LEU A 408 -16.52 -15.66 12.80
C LEU A 408 -17.78 -14.83 13.09
N PRO A 409 -18.93 -15.22 12.57
CA PRO A 409 -20.18 -14.51 12.81
C PRO A 409 -20.49 -14.48 14.31
N PRO A 410 -21.17 -13.43 14.81
CA PRO A 410 -21.71 -13.44 16.16
C PRO A 410 -22.71 -14.63 16.30
N PRO A 411 -22.96 -15.13 17.52
CA PRO A 411 -23.87 -16.28 17.74
C PRO A 411 -25.28 -16.09 17.17
N THR A 412 -25.66 -14.85 16.85
CA THR A 412 -26.97 -14.47 16.28
C THR A 412 -27.04 -14.53 14.74
N ASP A 413 -25.92 -14.52 14.01
CA ASP A 413 -25.88 -14.41 12.55
C ASP A 413 -25.00 -15.51 11.92
N ILE A 414 -25.18 -16.76 12.34
CA ILE A 414 -24.40 -17.91 11.84
C ILE A 414 -24.80 -18.18 10.38
N PRO A 415 -23.87 -18.19 9.41
CA PRO A 415 -24.16 -18.64 8.05
C PRO A 415 -24.56 -20.11 8.08
N GLU A 416 -25.54 -20.48 7.27
CA GLU A 416 -26.11 -21.86 7.22
C GLU A 416 -25.03 -22.96 7.01
N THR A 417 -23.79 -22.61 6.67
CA THR A 417 -22.71 -23.56 6.39
C THR A 417 -21.32 -23.03 6.78
N PHE A 418 -21.02 -22.89 8.06
CA PHE A 418 -19.64 -22.59 8.48
C PHE A 418 -18.75 -23.83 8.26
N SER A 419 -17.57 -23.67 7.61
CA SER A 419 -16.69 -24.81 7.33
C SER A 419 -15.22 -24.50 7.59
N VAL A 420 -14.50 -25.47 8.17
CA VAL A 420 -13.08 -25.40 8.51
C VAL A 420 -12.33 -26.50 7.75
N VAL A 421 -11.37 -26.13 6.90
CA VAL A 421 -10.51 -27.09 6.19
C VAL A 421 -9.25 -27.36 7.02
N VAL A 422 -8.95 -28.64 7.25
CA VAL A 422 -7.77 -29.09 7.99
C VAL A 422 -6.97 -30.10 7.13
N PRO A 423 -5.87 -29.68 6.48
CA PRO A 423 -5.00 -30.61 5.82
C PRO A 423 -4.33 -31.57 6.80
N VAL A 424 -4.50 -32.87 6.55
CA VAL A 424 -3.95 -33.95 7.38
C VAL A 424 -2.82 -34.66 6.63
N TYR A 425 -1.66 -34.75 7.27
CA TYR A 425 -0.46 -35.35 6.67
C TYR A 425 0.36 -36.15 7.70
N ASN A 426 0.36 -35.72 8.98
CA ASN A 426 1.18 -36.34 10.03
C ASN A 426 0.30 -36.72 11.22
N PRO A 427 0.16 -38.03 11.56
CA PRO A 427 -0.69 -38.53 12.63
C PRO A 427 -0.40 -37.89 14.01
N GLU A 428 0.85 -37.48 14.27
CA GLU A 428 1.26 -36.92 15.60
C GLU A 428 0.54 -35.59 15.95
N ASN A 429 0.21 -34.77 14.96
CA ASN A 429 -0.39 -33.44 15.18
C ASN A 429 -1.87 -33.38 14.76
N GLU A 430 -2.34 -34.42 14.09
CA GLU A 430 -3.63 -34.49 13.45
C GLU A 430 -4.77 -34.33 14.45
N ARG A 431 -4.77 -35.12 15.51
CA ARG A 431 -5.82 -35.10 16.55
C ARG A 431 -6.01 -33.69 17.13
N SER A 432 -4.92 -33.02 17.53
CA SER A 432 -4.99 -31.68 18.12
C SER A 432 -5.46 -30.62 17.13
N LEU A 433 -5.13 -30.75 15.82
CA LEU A 433 -5.59 -29.80 14.79
C LEU A 433 -7.08 -30.00 14.47
N ILE A 434 -7.55 -31.26 14.40
CA ILE A 434 -8.96 -31.57 14.20
C ILE A 434 -9.77 -31.12 15.42
N GLU A 435 -9.28 -31.36 16.64
CA GLU A 435 -9.92 -30.90 17.89
C GLU A 435 -10.01 -29.38 17.95
N LEU A 436 -8.96 -28.65 17.54
CA LEU A 436 -8.97 -27.18 17.41
C LEU A 436 -10.04 -26.72 16.40
N ALA A 437 -10.08 -27.37 15.24
CA ALA A 437 -11.06 -27.07 14.21
C ALA A 437 -12.49 -27.39 14.65
N ALA A 438 -12.70 -28.51 15.37
CA ALA A 438 -13.98 -28.91 15.94
C ALA A 438 -14.47 -27.90 16.98
N ALA A 439 -13.59 -27.43 17.87
CA ALA A 439 -13.92 -26.39 18.86
C ALA A 439 -14.43 -25.09 18.19
N VAL A 440 -13.78 -24.69 17.10
CA VAL A 440 -14.20 -23.50 16.33
C VAL A 440 -15.49 -23.77 15.55
N ALA A 441 -15.61 -24.93 14.92
CA ALA A 441 -16.79 -25.32 14.14
C ALA A 441 -18.03 -25.46 15.03
N GLN A 442 -17.90 -26.06 16.23
CA GLN A 442 -18.98 -26.21 17.19
C GLN A 442 -19.61 -24.87 17.59
N HIS A 443 -18.79 -23.85 17.84
CA HIS A 443 -19.26 -22.51 18.17
C HIS A 443 -20.15 -21.90 17.06
N ALA A 444 -19.88 -22.25 15.79
CA ALA A 444 -20.59 -21.74 14.63
C ALA A 444 -21.57 -22.78 14.03
N ASN A 445 -21.95 -23.85 14.73
CA ASN A 445 -22.74 -24.96 14.22
C ASN A 445 -22.27 -25.46 12.83
N GLY A 446 -20.95 -25.47 12.64
CA GLY A 446 -20.29 -25.71 11.38
C GLY A 446 -19.76 -27.13 11.22
N ARG A 447 -18.98 -27.34 10.16
CA ARG A 447 -18.36 -28.62 9.82
C ARG A 447 -16.85 -28.52 9.70
N VAL A 448 -16.17 -29.62 9.97
CA VAL A 448 -14.72 -29.76 9.76
C VAL A 448 -14.50 -30.63 8.53
N ILE A 449 -13.61 -30.21 7.65
CA ILE A 449 -13.25 -30.92 6.41
C ILE A 449 -11.76 -31.34 6.52
N PRO A 450 -11.48 -32.54 7.07
CA PRO A 450 -10.15 -33.12 7.00
C PRO A 450 -9.78 -33.39 5.55
N LEU A 451 -8.67 -32.83 5.08
CA LEU A 451 -8.21 -32.92 3.70
C LEU A 451 -6.92 -33.72 3.62
N ALA A 452 -6.98 -34.93 3.05
CA ALA A 452 -5.79 -35.68 2.68
C ALA A 452 -5.46 -35.50 1.21
N ILE A 453 -4.18 -35.26 0.90
CA ILE A 453 -3.70 -35.06 -0.47
C ILE A 453 -2.72 -36.15 -0.84
N ALA A 454 -3.12 -37.02 -1.78
CA ALA A 454 -2.23 -38.00 -2.39
C ALA A 454 -1.38 -37.30 -3.45
N LEU A 455 -0.06 -37.17 -3.20
CA LEU A 455 0.86 -36.50 -4.11
C LEU A 455 1.09 -37.34 -5.36
N ALA A 456 0.68 -36.82 -6.50
CA ALA A 456 0.94 -37.39 -7.83
C ALA A 456 2.18 -36.70 -8.45
N GLN A 457 3.33 -37.36 -8.47
CA GLN A 457 4.52 -36.82 -9.15
C GLN A 457 4.51 -37.17 -10.64
N PRO A 458 5.06 -36.33 -11.53
CA PRO A 458 4.99 -36.53 -13.00
C PRO A 458 5.66 -37.82 -13.53
N ARG A 459 6.41 -38.55 -12.68
CA ARG A 459 7.10 -39.82 -13.03
C ARG A 459 6.68 -40.98 -12.14
N MET A 460 5.59 -40.87 -11.41
CA MET A 460 5.04 -41.95 -10.59
C MET A 460 4.38 -43.00 -11.49
N ASP A 461 4.72 -44.27 -11.23
CA ASP A 461 4.01 -45.40 -11.82
C ASP A 461 2.68 -45.69 -11.10
N SER A 462 1.81 -46.46 -11.74
CA SER A 462 0.47 -46.78 -11.22
C SER A 462 0.50 -47.40 -9.80
N PRO A 463 1.43 -48.31 -9.43
CA PRO A 463 1.53 -48.86 -8.08
C PRO A 463 1.92 -47.82 -7.01
N GLN A 464 2.81 -46.89 -7.35
CA GLN A 464 3.23 -45.84 -6.43
C GLN A 464 2.09 -44.87 -6.13
N LEU A 465 1.32 -44.47 -7.13
CA LEU A 465 0.14 -43.62 -6.96
C LEU A 465 -0.93 -44.34 -6.13
N THR A 466 -1.21 -45.64 -6.41
CA THR A 466 -2.16 -46.42 -5.63
C THR A 466 -1.75 -46.49 -4.15
N LYS A 467 -0.45 -46.67 -3.84
CA LYS A 467 0.06 -46.68 -2.48
C LYS A 467 -0.12 -45.33 -1.79
N ALA A 468 0.12 -44.22 -2.49
CA ALA A 468 -0.10 -42.87 -1.96
C ALA A 468 -1.58 -42.62 -1.63
N VAL A 469 -2.49 -43.01 -2.52
CA VAL A 469 -3.94 -42.87 -2.33
C VAL A 469 -4.41 -43.77 -1.17
N THR A 470 -3.95 -45.00 -1.06
CA THR A 470 -4.31 -45.92 0.05
C THR A 470 -3.85 -45.36 1.37
N ARG A 471 -2.63 -44.84 1.45
CA ARG A 471 -2.12 -44.17 2.68
C ARG A 471 -2.95 -42.96 3.07
N SER A 472 -3.31 -42.12 2.09
CA SER A 472 -4.12 -40.93 2.35
C SER A 472 -5.53 -41.29 2.79
N ARG A 473 -6.10 -42.39 2.26
CA ARG A 473 -7.40 -42.93 2.70
C ARG A 473 -7.35 -43.45 4.14
N GLN A 474 -6.31 -44.22 4.49
CA GLN A 474 -6.11 -44.67 5.85
C GLN A 474 -6.03 -43.53 6.85
N LEU A 475 -5.29 -42.45 6.53
CA LEU A 475 -5.25 -41.27 7.39
C LEU A 475 -6.66 -40.68 7.63
N LEU A 476 -7.52 -40.63 6.63
CA LEU A 476 -8.88 -40.11 6.78
C LEU A 476 -9.78 -41.06 7.59
N GLU A 477 -9.61 -42.39 7.43
CA GLU A 477 -10.31 -43.40 8.24
C GLU A 477 -9.90 -43.32 9.72
N ASP A 478 -8.59 -43.12 10.01
CA ASP A 478 -8.08 -42.90 11.34
C ASP A 478 -8.65 -41.61 11.97
N VAL A 479 -8.74 -40.51 11.18
CA VAL A 479 -9.39 -39.27 11.61
C VAL A 479 -10.85 -39.51 11.97
N GLN A 480 -11.58 -40.21 11.13
CA GLN A 480 -13.02 -40.47 11.34
C GLN A 480 -13.23 -41.33 12.56
N THR A 481 -12.42 -42.36 12.79
CA THR A 481 -12.50 -43.22 13.98
C THR A 481 -12.13 -42.45 15.25
N ASN A 482 -11.09 -41.64 15.19
CA ASN A 482 -10.65 -40.83 16.33
C ASN A 482 -11.61 -39.67 16.63
N SER A 483 -12.41 -39.24 15.65
CA SER A 483 -13.36 -38.13 15.82
C SER A 483 -14.49 -38.47 16.80
N GLU A 484 -14.88 -39.77 16.92
CA GLU A 484 -15.86 -40.23 17.88
C GLU A 484 -15.42 -40.08 19.36
N THR A 485 -14.11 -39.86 19.57
CA THR A 485 -13.51 -39.66 20.90
C THR A 485 -13.15 -38.20 21.19
N LEU A 486 -13.51 -37.26 20.31
CA LEU A 486 -13.28 -35.83 20.53
C LEU A 486 -14.23 -35.27 21.58
N GLU A 487 -13.76 -34.31 22.37
CA GLU A 487 -14.56 -33.62 23.39
C GLU A 487 -15.55 -32.59 22.78
N PHE A 488 -15.36 -32.27 21.49
CA PHE A 488 -16.17 -31.28 20.77
C PHE A 488 -17.02 -31.93 19.68
N GLU A 489 -18.32 -31.65 19.71
CA GLU A 489 -19.26 -32.13 18.70
C GLU A 489 -19.16 -31.28 17.42
N ALA A 490 -18.71 -31.88 16.33
CA ALA A 490 -18.68 -31.24 15.02
C ALA A 490 -18.97 -32.26 13.91
N ILE A 491 -19.60 -31.80 12.83
CA ILE A 491 -19.81 -32.63 11.63
C ILE A 491 -18.46 -32.75 10.92
N ILE A 492 -17.99 -33.98 10.71
CA ILE A 492 -16.72 -34.26 10.04
C ILE A 492 -16.99 -34.84 8.66
N GLU A 493 -16.54 -34.11 7.61
CA GLU A 493 -16.67 -34.48 6.20
C GLU A 493 -15.28 -34.68 5.57
N PRO A 494 -14.70 -35.88 5.62
CA PRO A 494 -13.35 -36.10 5.10
C PRO A 494 -13.30 -35.99 3.57
N GLU A 495 -12.24 -35.36 3.05
CA GLU A 495 -12.01 -35.11 1.62
C GLU A 495 -10.66 -35.65 1.20
N LEU A 496 -10.62 -36.42 0.09
CA LEU A 496 -9.39 -36.92 -0.53
C LEU A 496 -9.18 -36.24 -1.89
N ARG A 497 -7.99 -35.70 -2.10
CA ARG A 497 -7.58 -35.13 -3.40
C ARG A 497 -6.28 -35.76 -3.91
N ILE A 498 -6.15 -35.82 -5.22
CA ILE A 498 -4.92 -36.28 -5.88
C ILE A 498 -4.40 -35.10 -6.68
N ASP A 499 -3.22 -34.59 -6.31
CA ASP A 499 -2.64 -33.44 -6.98
C ASP A 499 -1.10 -33.43 -6.80
N TYR A 500 -0.41 -32.59 -7.58
CA TYR A 500 1.03 -32.40 -7.51
C TYR A 500 1.44 -31.18 -6.65
N ASN A 501 0.53 -30.23 -6.41
CA ASN A 501 0.79 -29.01 -5.63
C ASN A 501 -0.12 -28.93 -4.40
N VAL A 502 0.45 -29.25 -3.24
CA VAL A 502 -0.29 -29.29 -1.96
C VAL A 502 -0.89 -27.94 -1.59
N ALA A 503 -0.15 -26.84 -1.72
CA ALA A 503 -0.61 -25.53 -1.30
C ALA A 503 -1.77 -25.02 -2.17
N GLN A 504 -1.66 -25.21 -3.49
CA GLN A 504 -2.75 -24.85 -4.42
C GLN A 504 -3.99 -25.69 -4.20
N THR A 505 -3.84 -26.99 -3.93
CA THR A 505 -4.97 -27.89 -3.65
C THR A 505 -5.70 -27.48 -2.37
N ILE A 506 -4.96 -27.16 -1.29
CA ILE A 506 -5.57 -26.67 -0.03
C ILE A 506 -6.39 -25.41 -0.30
N ALA A 507 -5.82 -24.42 -0.99
CA ALA A 507 -6.51 -23.18 -1.28
C ALA A 507 -7.69 -23.37 -2.26
N HIS A 508 -7.58 -24.32 -3.20
CA HIS A 508 -8.65 -24.66 -4.13
C HIS A 508 -9.86 -25.32 -3.42
N VAL A 509 -9.58 -26.35 -2.59
CA VAL A 509 -10.62 -26.99 -1.79
C VAL A 509 -11.25 -25.98 -0.81
N GLY A 510 -10.45 -25.12 -0.20
CA GLY A 510 -10.98 -24.03 0.61
C GLY A 510 -12.03 -23.21 -0.15
N ARG A 511 -11.75 -22.79 -1.39
CA ARG A 511 -12.71 -22.02 -2.22
C ARG A 511 -13.90 -22.86 -2.66
N GLU A 512 -13.69 -24.10 -3.07
CA GLU A 512 -14.74 -25.00 -3.53
C GLU A 512 -15.78 -25.27 -2.43
N LYS A 513 -15.29 -25.48 -1.20
CA LYS A 513 -16.15 -25.75 -0.02
C LYS A 513 -16.59 -24.47 0.69
N ASN A 514 -16.28 -23.27 0.17
CA ASN A 514 -16.53 -21.99 0.81
C ASN A 514 -16.02 -21.94 2.27
N ALA A 515 -14.80 -22.43 2.50
CA ALA A 515 -14.25 -22.52 3.83
C ALA A 515 -14.09 -21.12 4.47
N ASN A 516 -14.51 -21.02 5.72
CA ASN A 516 -14.36 -19.81 6.53
C ASN A 516 -13.00 -19.77 7.22
N LEU A 517 -12.34 -20.92 7.37
CA LEU A 517 -11.05 -21.04 8.03
C LEU A 517 -10.25 -22.22 7.47
N ILE A 518 -8.92 -22.05 7.35
CA ILE A 518 -7.97 -23.14 7.09
C ILE A 518 -7.07 -23.28 8.31
N VAL A 519 -6.93 -24.48 8.87
CA VAL A 519 -6.07 -24.77 10.02
C VAL A 519 -4.89 -25.65 9.59
N LEU A 520 -3.68 -25.15 9.73
CA LEU A 520 -2.44 -25.84 9.36
C LEU A 520 -1.61 -26.16 10.59
N GLY A 521 -0.93 -27.31 10.60
CA GLY A 521 0.06 -27.63 11.62
C GLY A 521 1.40 -26.97 11.35
N MET A 522 2.11 -26.55 12.41
CA MET A 522 3.47 -26.01 12.31
C MET A 522 4.48 -27.17 12.33
N THR A 523 5.43 -27.18 11.40
CA THR A 523 6.46 -28.22 11.30
C THR A 523 7.51 -28.14 12.43
N LYS A 524 7.94 -29.28 12.96
CA LYS A 524 8.98 -29.35 14.03
C LYS A 524 10.36 -28.79 13.57
N GLN A 525 10.65 -28.77 12.28
CA GLN A 525 11.92 -28.27 11.71
C GLN A 525 12.07 -26.75 11.73
N ALA A 526 11.02 -25.98 12.04
CA ALA A 526 11.09 -24.51 12.15
C ALA A 526 12.08 -24.01 13.23
N ARG A 527 12.55 -24.85 14.14
CA ARG A 527 13.56 -24.49 15.17
C ARG A 527 14.98 -24.32 14.63
N LEU A 528 15.32 -24.93 13.50
CA LEU A 528 16.70 -24.98 12.97
C LEU A 528 16.87 -24.13 11.68
N SER A 529 15.81 -23.76 11.02
CA SER A 529 15.80 -22.96 9.78
C SER A 529 15.58 -21.48 10.08
N ARG A 530 16.24 -20.59 9.33
CA ARG A 530 15.94 -19.14 9.33
C ARG A 530 14.51 -18.82 8.86
N ARG A 531 13.77 -19.80 8.30
CA ARG A 531 12.38 -19.69 7.88
C ARG A 531 11.47 -20.31 8.92
N LEU A 532 10.44 -19.59 9.34
CA LEU A 532 9.42 -20.04 10.30
C LEU A 532 8.48 -21.10 9.73
N PHE A 533 8.22 -21.05 8.43
CA PHE A 533 7.25 -21.87 7.74
C PHE A 533 7.92 -22.75 6.68
N SER A 534 7.24 -23.85 6.35
CA SER A 534 7.51 -24.59 5.12
C SER A 534 7.02 -23.76 3.92
N ASP A 535 7.58 -24.00 2.75
CA ASP A 535 7.14 -23.36 1.51
C ASP A 535 5.63 -23.54 1.28
N ILE A 536 5.04 -24.66 1.75
CA ILE A 536 3.61 -24.94 1.67
C ILE A 536 2.78 -23.97 2.52
N GLN A 537 3.19 -23.74 3.79
CA GLN A 537 2.45 -22.87 4.70
C GLN A 537 2.48 -21.42 4.24
N ASP A 538 3.64 -20.93 3.78
CA ASP A 538 3.81 -19.60 3.21
C ASP A 538 2.96 -19.42 1.94
N GLU A 539 2.94 -20.43 1.07
CA GLU A 539 2.15 -20.39 -0.16
C GLU A 539 0.64 -20.44 0.13
N VAL A 540 0.17 -21.30 1.04
CA VAL A 540 -1.25 -21.33 1.44
C VAL A 540 -1.67 -19.99 2.04
N MET A 541 -0.89 -19.42 2.97
CA MET A 541 -1.19 -18.10 3.53
C MET A 541 -1.23 -17.01 2.46
N ARG A 542 -0.45 -17.14 1.38
CA ARG A 542 -0.42 -16.19 0.28
C ARG A 542 -1.65 -16.25 -0.63
N ILE A 543 -2.19 -17.47 -0.90
CA ILE A 543 -3.21 -17.69 -1.92
C ILE A 543 -4.61 -18.03 -1.37
N ALA A 544 -4.74 -18.23 -0.06
CA ALA A 544 -6.03 -18.55 0.57
C ALA A 544 -6.98 -17.35 0.53
N HIS A 545 -8.26 -17.63 0.22
CA HIS A 545 -9.34 -16.63 0.22
C HIS A 545 -9.91 -16.33 1.60
N CYS A 546 -9.65 -17.21 2.57
CA CYS A 546 -10.10 -17.11 3.96
C CYS A 546 -8.90 -17.04 4.92
N PRO A 547 -9.11 -16.67 6.19
CA PRO A 547 -8.08 -16.70 7.20
C PRO A 547 -7.40 -18.06 7.33
N VAL A 548 -6.09 -18.04 7.61
CA VAL A 548 -5.27 -19.23 7.81
C VAL A 548 -4.69 -19.21 9.22
N VAL A 549 -4.96 -20.25 9.98
CA VAL A 549 -4.38 -20.49 11.30
C VAL A 549 -3.26 -21.50 11.18
N VAL A 550 -2.07 -21.18 11.70
CA VAL A 550 -0.96 -22.11 11.79
C VAL A 550 -0.70 -22.40 13.27
N ALA A 551 -0.87 -23.67 13.67
CA ALA A 551 -0.86 -24.06 15.06
C ALA A 551 0.27 -25.05 15.40
N ARG A 552 0.95 -24.82 16.53
CA ARG A 552 1.81 -25.76 17.23
C ARG A 552 1.20 -25.97 18.61
N LEU A 553 0.53 -27.10 18.80
CA LEU A 553 -0.12 -27.45 20.04
C LEU A 553 0.71 -28.51 20.78
N LEU A 554 1.05 -28.24 22.04
CA LEU A 554 1.77 -29.14 22.96
C LEU A 554 0.81 -29.72 24.02
N LYS A 555 -0.37 -29.11 24.18
CA LYS A 555 -1.49 -29.57 24.99
C LYS A 555 -2.70 -29.76 24.10
N ALA A 556 -3.61 -30.63 24.50
CA ALA A 556 -4.88 -30.76 23.83
C ALA A 556 -5.63 -29.42 23.86
N PRO A 557 -6.37 -29.02 22.80
CA PRO A 557 -7.18 -27.81 22.79
C PRO A 557 -8.15 -27.72 23.97
N SER A 558 -8.74 -28.81 24.41
CA SER A 558 -9.63 -28.92 25.59
C SER A 558 -8.94 -28.57 26.93
N ASP A 559 -7.63 -28.77 27.04
CA ASP A 559 -6.84 -28.53 28.26
C ASP A 559 -6.33 -27.08 28.38
N ILE A 560 -6.61 -26.21 27.40
CA ILE A 560 -6.15 -24.83 27.39
C ILE A 560 -7.05 -23.99 28.31
N LYS A 561 -6.49 -23.55 29.45
CA LYS A 561 -7.17 -22.70 30.44
C LYS A 561 -6.70 -21.26 30.49
N THR A 562 -5.51 -20.97 29.93
CA THR A 562 -4.92 -19.62 29.92
C THR A 562 -4.39 -19.27 28.55
N ILE A 563 -4.81 -18.12 28.00
CA ILE A 563 -4.44 -17.66 26.67
C ILE A 563 -3.78 -16.28 26.77
N LEU A 564 -2.58 -16.15 26.20
CA LEU A 564 -1.85 -14.89 26.08
C LEU A 564 -1.97 -14.35 24.66
N ILE A 565 -2.33 -13.08 24.52
CA ILE A 565 -2.35 -12.37 23.25
C ILE A 565 -1.42 -11.16 23.33
N PRO A 566 -0.19 -11.23 22.82
CA PRO A 566 0.69 -10.08 22.76
C PRO A 566 0.23 -9.10 21.68
N ILE A 567 0.09 -7.82 22.04
CA ILE A 567 -0.35 -6.75 21.15
C ILE A 567 0.74 -5.69 21.06
N GLU A 568 1.27 -5.48 19.87
CA GLU A 568 2.25 -4.41 19.61
C GLU A 568 1.55 -3.06 19.46
N THR A 569 0.51 -3.01 18.62
CA THR A 569 -0.28 -1.80 18.37
C THR A 569 -1.76 -2.18 18.37
N PRO A 570 -2.59 -1.51 19.18
CA PRO A 570 -4.04 -1.71 19.11
C PRO A 570 -4.55 -1.35 17.71
N SER A 571 -5.19 -2.29 17.03
CA SER A 571 -5.79 -2.10 15.71
C SER A 571 -7.08 -2.91 15.61
N VAL A 572 -7.88 -2.62 14.61
CA VAL A 572 -9.12 -3.38 14.37
C VAL A 572 -8.84 -4.84 14.02
N MET A 573 -7.70 -5.09 13.37
CA MET A 573 -7.25 -6.47 13.10
C MET A 573 -6.95 -7.26 14.39
N THR A 574 -6.70 -6.58 15.51
CA THR A 574 -6.61 -7.20 16.83
C THR A 574 -7.94 -7.84 17.24
N LEU A 575 -9.09 -7.30 16.78
CA LEU A 575 -10.41 -7.88 17.03
C LEU A 575 -10.56 -9.31 16.48
N ARG A 576 -9.97 -9.61 15.33
CA ARG A 576 -10.02 -10.96 14.74
C ARG A 576 -9.31 -11.99 15.62
N VAL A 577 -8.12 -11.64 16.10
CA VAL A 577 -7.36 -12.50 17.00
C VAL A 577 -8.10 -12.65 18.32
N LEU A 578 -8.72 -11.57 18.82
CA LEU A 578 -9.53 -11.56 20.02
C LEU A 578 -10.77 -12.43 19.89
N ARG A 579 -11.51 -12.33 18.79
CA ARG A 579 -12.68 -13.19 18.51
C ARG A 579 -12.29 -14.67 18.45
N PHE A 580 -11.19 -14.98 17.74
CA PHE A 580 -10.68 -16.35 17.70
C PHE A 580 -10.33 -16.87 19.10
N ALA A 581 -9.66 -16.03 19.91
CA ALA A 581 -9.35 -16.38 21.30
C ALA A 581 -10.59 -16.49 22.18
N GLN A 582 -11.63 -15.66 21.97
CA GLN A 582 -12.91 -15.75 22.68
C GLN A 582 -13.62 -17.06 22.39
N VAL A 583 -13.65 -17.51 21.12
CA VAL A 583 -14.26 -18.80 20.76
C VAL A 583 -13.59 -19.94 21.52
N LEU A 584 -12.25 -20.00 21.49
CA LEU A 584 -11.50 -20.99 22.26
C LEU A 584 -11.69 -20.81 23.77
N GLY A 585 -11.74 -19.57 24.25
CA GLY A 585 -11.95 -19.24 25.66
C GLY A 585 -13.34 -19.59 26.16
N ALA A 586 -14.39 -19.39 25.36
CA ALA A 586 -15.76 -19.73 25.71
C ALA A 586 -15.94 -21.26 25.85
N VAL A 587 -15.39 -22.02 24.89
CA VAL A 587 -15.49 -23.49 24.91
C VAL A 587 -14.80 -24.10 26.15
N ASN A 588 -13.61 -23.56 26.48
CA ASN A 588 -12.76 -24.12 27.57
C ASN A 588 -12.89 -23.35 28.89
N ARG A 589 -13.69 -22.30 28.98
CA ARG A 589 -13.75 -21.32 30.09
C ARG A 589 -12.34 -20.77 30.41
N ALA A 590 -11.55 -20.51 29.36
CA ALA A 590 -10.17 -20.05 29.49
C ALA A 590 -10.10 -18.54 29.79
N LYS A 591 -9.13 -18.16 30.64
CA LYS A 591 -8.81 -16.75 30.92
C LYS A 591 -7.93 -16.21 29.78
N ILE A 592 -8.32 -15.06 29.20
CA ILE A 592 -7.59 -14.40 28.13
C ILE A 592 -6.86 -13.17 28.68
N THR A 593 -5.57 -13.03 28.40
CA THR A 593 -4.77 -11.87 28.79
C THR A 593 -4.22 -11.16 27.55
N LEU A 594 -4.55 -9.87 27.41
CA LEU A 594 -3.95 -8.99 26.40
C LEU A 594 -2.70 -8.36 26.98
N LEU A 595 -1.54 -8.68 26.44
CA LEU A 595 -0.26 -8.15 26.89
C LEU A 595 0.26 -7.07 25.94
N HIS A 596 0.35 -5.83 26.43
CA HIS A 596 1.06 -4.76 25.72
C HIS A 596 2.39 -4.44 26.41
N VAL A 597 3.49 -4.59 25.66
CA VAL A 597 4.83 -4.27 26.15
C VAL A 597 5.27 -2.93 25.60
N TYR A 598 5.67 -2.02 26.49
CA TYR A 598 6.13 -0.68 26.15
C TYR A 598 7.49 -0.35 26.81
N SER A 599 8.26 0.61 26.23
CA SER A 599 9.53 1.01 26.82
C SER A 599 9.30 1.77 28.14
N PRO A 600 10.12 1.54 29.19
CA PRO A 600 10.06 2.28 30.46
C PRO A 600 10.16 3.81 30.30
N ARG A 601 10.74 4.28 29.18
CA ARG A 601 10.87 5.72 28.85
C ARG A 601 9.60 6.33 28.29
N THR A 602 8.55 5.54 28.09
CA THR A 602 7.29 6.00 27.49
C THR A 602 6.48 6.84 28.47
N THR A 603 5.91 7.95 27.99
CA THR A 603 5.12 8.89 28.81
C THR A 603 3.84 8.24 29.36
N LYS A 604 3.39 8.67 30.55
CA LYS A 604 2.12 8.22 31.13
C LYS A 604 0.91 8.46 30.20
N LEU A 605 0.94 9.54 29.43
CA LEU A 605 -0.09 9.89 28.47
C LEU A 605 -0.23 8.82 27.37
N TYR A 606 0.88 8.31 26.86
CA TYR A 606 0.88 7.22 25.89
C TYR A 606 0.28 5.93 26.48
N GLN A 607 0.71 5.56 27.70
CA GLN A 607 0.20 4.38 28.39
C GLN A 607 -1.32 4.43 28.57
N THR A 608 -1.85 5.58 29.04
CA THR A 608 -3.30 5.79 29.19
C THR A 608 -4.02 5.73 27.83
N ARG A 609 -3.42 6.30 26.78
CA ARG A 609 -4.00 6.26 25.42
C ARG A 609 -4.10 4.85 24.88
N VAL A 610 -3.04 4.06 24.96
CA VAL A 610 -3.03 2.67 24.48
C VAL A 610 -4.02 1.82 25.27
N ARG A 611 -4.03 1.95 26.60
CA ARG A 611 -5.00 1.25 27.44
C ARG A 611 -6.44 1.58 27.04
N ARG A 612 -6.75 2.85 26.85
CA ARG A 612 -8.09 3.28 26.42
C ARG A 612 -8.47 2.74 25.04
N GLN A 613 -7.52 2.65 24.11
CA GLN A 613 -7.74 2.04 22.80
C GLN A 613 -8.04 0.53 22.92
N LEU A 614 -7.35 -0.19 23.79
CA LEU A 614 -7.62 -1.60 24.05
C LEU A 614 -8.99 -1.79 24.70
N GLU A 615 -9.36 -0.93 25.65
CA GLU A 615 -10.69 -0.95 26.28
C GLU A 615 -11.82 -0.74 25.25
N ILE A 616 -11.66 0.23 24.33
CA ILE A 616 -12.62 0.48 23.23
C ILE A 616 -12.72 -0.74 22.29
N LEU A 617 -11.61 -1.43 22.02
CA LEU A 617 -11.63 -2.65 21.23
C LEU A 617 -12.40 -3.77 21.94
N LEU A 618 -12.26 -3.88 23.25
CA LEU A 618 -13.00 -4.88 24.05
C LEU A 618 -14.50 -4.57 24.13
N GLU A 619 -14.90 -3.29 24.20
CA GLU A 619 -16.32 -2.86 24.19
C GLU A 619 -17.05 -3.26 22.88
N ARG A 620 -16.30 -3.50 21.78
CA ARG A 620 -16.85 -3.94 20.49
C ARG A 620 -16.99 -5.46 20.34
N LEU A 621 -16.44 -6.23 21.28
CA LEU A 621 -16.59 -7.67 21.27
C LEU A 621 -17.98 -8.05 21.82
N PRO A 622 -18.62 -9.11 21.27
CA PRO A 622 -19.83 -9.64 21.84
C PRO A 622 -19.60 -10.03 23.31
N SER A 623 -20.60 -9.84 24.15
CA SER A 623 -20.54 -10.25 25.56
C SER A 623 -20.31 -11.75 25.62
N ALA A 624 -19.10 -12.17 25.95
CA ALA A 624 -18.71 -13.57 26.07
C ALA A 624 -18.48 -13.93 27.54
N GLU A 625 -18.69 -15.20 27.89
CA GLU A 625 -18.46 -15.75 29.24
C GLU A 625 -16.97 -15.74 29.66
N SER A 626 -16.04 -15.48 28.74
CA SER A 626 -14.61 -15.45 29.02
C SER A 626 -14.14 -14.09 29.55
N SER A 627 -13.43 -14.09 30.70
CA SER A 627 -12.83 -12.88 31.26
C SER A 627 -11.58 -12.47 30.46
N ILE A 628 -11.56 -11.23 29.95
CA ILE A 628 -10.40 -10.67 29.23
C ILE A 628 -9.76 -9.62 30.13
N GLU A 629 -8.48 -9.80 30.44
CA GLU A 629 -7.66 -8.85 31.20
C GLU A 629 -6.64 -8.13 30.32
N ILE A 630 -6.40 -6.83 30.58
CA ILE A 630 -5.35 -6.04 29.92
C ILE A 630 -4.17 -5.92 30.86
N GLU A 631 -3.02 -6.44 30.46
CA GLU A 631 -1.75 -6.32 31.14
C GLU A 631 -0.80 -5.38 30.38
N MET A 632 -0.23 -4.38 31.09
CA MET A 632 0.69 -3.40 30.53
C MET A 632 2.07 -3.62 31.17
N LEU A 633 3.07 -4.02 30.38
CA LEU A 633 4.40 -4.38 30.89
C LEU A 633 5.48 -3.42 30.37
N ALA A 634 6.21 -2.79 31.31
CA ALA A 634 7.30 -1.86 30.98
C ALA A 634 8.63 -2.64 30.78
N ARG A 635 9.11 -2.79 29.55
CA ARG A 635 10.38 -3.46 29.19
C ARG A 635 10.92 -2.92 27.87
N ASP A 636 12.27 -2.78 27.77
CA ASP A 636 12.89 -2.31 26.53
C ASP A 636 12.94 -3.40 25.43
N ASN A 637 13.11 -4.66 25.79
CA ASN A 637 13.09 -5.76 24.83
C ASN A 637 11.73 -6.46 24.82
N THR A 638 10.90 -6.10 23.85
CA THR A 638 9.53 -6.60 23.68
C THR A 638 9.49 -8.13 23.50
N VAL A 639 10.35 -8.69 22.64
CA VAL A 639 10.35 -10.14 22.33
C VAL A 639 10.70 -10.95 23.58
N SER A 640 11.78 -10.59 24.28
CA SER A 640 12.19 -11.27 25.51
C SER A 640 11.15 -11.18 26.62
N ALA A 641 10.46 -10.04 26.73
CA ALA A 641 9.40 -9.83 27.71
C ALA A 641 8.19 -10.75 27.44
N ILE A 642 7.74 -10.81 26.16
CA ILE A 642 6.64 -11.68 25.75
C ILE A 642 7.00 -13.16 25.94
N VAL A 643 8.20 -13.59 25.55
CA VAL A 643 8.66 -14.98 25.72
C VAL A 643 8.68 -15.38 27.21
N LYS A 644 9.09 -14.46 28.08
CA LYS A 644 9.09 -14.71 29.53
C LYS A 644 7.68 -14.82 30.09
N ALA A 645 6.77 -13.91 29.69
CA ALA A 645 5.36 -13.93 30.09
C ALA A 645 4.67 -15.23 29.61
N ALA A 646 4.88 -15.61 28.34
CA ALA A 646 4.25 -16.75 27.70
C ALA A 646 4.50 -18.09 28.40
N ARG A 647 5.55 -18.21 29.23
CA ARG A 647 5.83 -19.43 30.00
C ARG A 647 4.76 -19.75 31.07
N GLN A 648 3.95 -18.76 31.45
CA GLN A 648 2.89 -18.88 32.45
C GLN A 648 1.53 -19.20 31.84
N TYR A 649 1.43 -19.28 30.51
CA TYR A 649 0.21 -19.48 29.76
C TYR A 649 0.26 -20.79 28.97
N ASP A 650 -0.90 -21.43 28.81
CA ASP A 650 -1.04 -22.68 28.07
C ASP A 650 -0.91 -22.44 26.56
N LEU A 651 -1.44 -21.32 26.09
CA LEU A 651 -1.46 -20.94 24.67
C LEU A 651 -1.07 -19.48 24.47
N THR A 652 -0.23 -19.23 23.46
CA THR A 652 0.05 -17.86 22.97
C THR A 652 -0.51 -17.71 21.56
N ILE A 653 -1.42 -16.74 21.36
CA ILE A 653 -1.98 -16.45 20.04
C ILE A 653 -1.30 -15.18 19.50
N VAL A 654 -0.63 -15.31 18.37
CA VAL A 654 0.15 -14.22 17.76
C VAL A 654 -0.48 -13.85 16.42
N ARG A 655 -0.58 -12.57 16.15
CA ARG A 655 -1.01 -12.06 14.84
C ARG A 655 0.14 -12.13 13.84
N SER A 656 -0.12 -12.63 12.65
CA SER A 656 0.77 -12.50 11.49
C SER A 656 0.51 -11.18 10.79
N GLN A 657 1.39 -10.19 10.96
CA GLN A 657 1.33 -8.96 10.18
C GLN A 657 1.97 -9.21 8.82
N ARG A 658 1.21 -9.04 7.74
CA ARG A 658 1.75 -8.95 6.39
C ARG A 658 2.24 -7.53 6.16
N ARG A 659 3.54 -7.33 6.02
CA ARG A 659 4.08 -6.08 5.46
C ARG A 659 4.44 -6.34 4.01
N HIS A 660 3.95 -5.50 3.12
CA HIS A 660 4.49 -5.40 1.76
C HIS A 660 5.91 -4.84 1.89
N SER A 661 6.89 -5.71 1.87
CA SER A 661 8.27 -5.32 1.61
C SER A 661 8.59 -5.75 0.19
N GLY A 662 9.37 -4.95 -0.54
CA GLY A 662 9.73 -5.22 -1.93
C GLY A 662 10.50 -6.52 -2.20
N SER A 663 10.66 -7.37 -1.17
CA SER A 663 11.28 -8.71 -1.26
C SER A 663 10.31 -9.87 -1.07
N GLY A 664 8.99 -9.63 -1.16
CA GLY A 664 7.96 -10.64 -0.88
C GLY A 664 7.29 -10.46 0.49
N PHE A 665 6.28 -11.26 0.76
CA PHE A 665 5.55 -11.23 2.04
C PHE A 665 6.49 -11.61 3.18
N THR A 666 6.84 -10.64 4.03
CA THR A 666 7.54 -10.91 5.28
C THR A 666 6.54 -10.83 6.43
N ILE A 667 6.51 -11.87 7.23
CA ILE A 667 5.93 -11.85 8.57
C ILE A 667 6.73 -10.82 9.36
N GLY A 668 6.04 -9.97 10.13
CA GLY A 668 6.66 -8.83 10.80
C GLY A 668 7.98 -9.20 11.50
N GLU A 669 8.98 -8.34 11.41
CA GLU A 669 10.35 -8.56 11.90
C GLU A 669 10.42 -9.08 13.34
N LYS A 670 9.43 -8.79 14.17
CA LYS A 670 9.35 -9.25 15.56
C LYS A 670 8.58 -10.56 15.73
N THR A 671 7.68 -10.90 14.81
CA THR A 671 6.87 -12.13 14.92
C THR A 671 7.71 -13.39 14.74
N ILE A 672 8.66 -13.37 13.80
CA ILE A 672 9.55 -14.50 13.54
C ILE A 672 10.41 -14.84 14.76
N PRO A 673 11.21 -13.90 15.32
CA PRO A 673 12.00 -14.16 16.52
C PRO A 673 11.15 -14.56 17.73
N LEU A 674 9.94 -14.00 17.84
CA LEU A 674 9.02 -14.33 18.93
C LEU A 674 8.58 -15.80 18.85
N VAL A 675 8.03 -16.23 17.71
CA VAL A 675 7.52 -17.61 17.54
C VAL A 675 8.64 -18.66 17.64
N GLN A 676 9.86 -18.33 17.20
CA GLN A 676 11.02 -19.22 17.35
C GLN A 676 11.46 -19.44 18.80
N GLN A 677 11.35 -18.40 19.64
CA GLN A 677 11.75 -18.45 21.04
C GLN A 677 10.64 -18.97 21.98
N LEU A 678 9.38 -18.98 21.53
CA LEU A 678 8.28 -19.53 22.31
C LEU A 678 8.41 -21.06 22.43
N SER A 679 8.43 -21.57 23.66
CA SER A 679 8.54 -23.02 23.97
C SER A 679 7.19 -23.70 24.15
N GLY A 680 6.11 -22.94 24.38
CA GLY A 680 4.75 -23.43 24.63
C GLY A 680 3.93 -23.66 23.36
N SER A 681 2.63 -23.91 23.53
CA SER A 681 1.67 -23.92 22.42
C SER A 681 1.53 -22.54 21.82
N VAL A 682 1.53 -22.48 20.48
CA VAL A 682 1.46 -21.22 19.72
C VAL A 682 0.48 -21.38 18.58
N ILE A 683 -0.38 -20.39 18.43
CA ILE A 683 -1.25 -20.21 17.26
C ILE A 683 -0.87 -18.89 16.58
N LEU A 684 -0.61 -18.95 15.27
CA LEU A 684 -0.43 -17.80 14.42
C LEU A 684 -1.68 -17.61 13.57
N VAL A 685 -2.31 -16.46 13.65
CA VAL A 685 -3.49 -16.10 12.85
C VAL A 685 -3.04 -15.24 11.67
N GLY A 686 -3.15 -15.79 10.46
CA GLY A 686 -2.87 -15.12 9.19
C GLY A 686 -4.13 -14.50 8.59
N GLU A 687 -3.97 -13.36 7.91
CA GLU A 687 -5.06 -12.65 7.27
C GLU A 687 -5.37 -13.21 5.88
N PRO A 688 -6.64 -13.20 5.42
CA PRO A 688 -7.00 -13.57 4.07
C PRO A 688 -6.39 -12.59 3.07
N GLN A 689 -6.18 -13.04 1.84
CA GLN A 689 -5.86 -12.12 0.75
C GLN A 689 -7.09 -11.25 0.52
N SER A 690 -6.95 -9.92 0.63
CA SER A 690 -8.00 -8.98 0.23
C SER A 690 -8.22 -9.14 -1.27
N GLN A 691 -9.24 -9.91 -1.66
CA GLN A 691 -9.73 -9.84 -3.04
C GLN A 691 -10.48 -8.51 -3.16
N PRO A 692 -10.31 -7.77 -4.27
CA PRO A 692 -11.24 -6.70 -4.59
C PRO A 692 -12.63 -7.33 -4.60
N VAL A 693 -13.51 -6.80 -3.76
CA VAL A 693 -14.89 -7.26 -3.61
C VAL A 693 -15.52 -7.24 -5.01
N ARG A 694 -15.63 -8.39 -5.66
CA ARG A 694 -16.59 -8.56 -6.74
C ARG A 694 -17.95 -8.36 -6.11
N GLN A 695 -18.46 -7.14 -6.18
CA GLN A 695 -19.85 -6.86 -5.89
C GLN A 695 -20.66 -7.88 -6.69
N ALA A 696 -21.19 -8.88 -5.99
CA ALA A 696 -22.25 -9.69 -6.51
C ALA A 696 -23.35 -8.70 -6.88
N THR A 697 -23.48 -8.44 -8.16
CA THR A 697 -24.60 -7.72 -8.74
C THR A 697 -25.81 -8.50 -8.28
N ARG A 698 -26.51 -8.02 -7.25
CA ARG A 698 -27.87 -8.42 -6.96
C ARG A 698 -28.66 -8.08 -8.22
N ARG A 699 -28.69 -8.98 -9.18
CA ARG A 699 -29.77 -9.04 -10.16
C ARG A 699 -31.04 -9.18 -9.34
N LYS A 700 -31.78 -8.07 -9.16
CA LYS A 700 -33.19 -8.14 -8.93
C LYS A 700 -33.75 -8.99 -10.07
N GLN A 701 -34.03 -10.27 -9.78
CA GLN A 701 -34.95 -11.03 -10.59
C GLN A 701 -36.30 -10.32 -10.47
N VAL A 702 -36.59 -9.49 -11.45
CA VAL A 702 -37.94 -9.10 -11.78
C VAL A 702 -38.60 -10.39 -12.24
N LEU A 703 -39.37 -11.00 -11.37
CA LEU A 703 -40.31 -12.06 -11.73
C LEU A 703 -41.23 -11.45 -12.82
N PRO A 704 -41.43 -12.10 -13.97
CA PRO A 704 -42.46 -11.67 -14.90
C PRO A 704 -43.81 -11.94 -14.23
N GLU A 705 -44.61 -10.89 -14.09
CA GLU A 705 -46.04 -11.02 -13.76
C GLU A 705 -46.71 -11.90 -14.82
N LEU A 706 -47.15 -13.06 -14.41
CA LEU A 706 -48.11 -13.88 -15.17
C LEU A 706 -49.43 -13.12 -15.26
N SER A 707 -49.66 -12.46 -16.40
CA SER A 707 -51.00 -12.00 -16.75
C SER A 707 -51.89 -13.22 -17.01
N LEU A 708 -52.80 -13.48 -16.07
CA LEU A 708 -53.97 -14.31 -16.29
C LEU A 708 -54.86 -13.57 -17.31
N ALA A 709 -54.78 -13.94 -18.56
CA ALA A 709 -55.83 -13.59 -19.55
C ALA A 709 -56.95 -14.58 -19.37
N GLN A 710 -58.11 -14.08 -18.96
CA GLN A 710 -59.39 -14.74 -19.03
C GLN A 710 -59.71 -15.07 -20.49
N GLU A 711 -59.85 -16.37 -20.76
CA GLU A 711 -60.67 -16.81 -21.85
C GLU A 711 -62.08 -17.03 -21.36
N THR A 712 -62.99 -16.20 -21.83
CA THR A 712 -64.45 -16.49 -21.92
C THR A 712 -64.86 -16.35 -23.38
N ASN A 713 -65.40 -17.43 -23.87
CA ASN A 713 -66.12 -17.78 -25.12
C ASN A 713 -65.26 -18.39 -26.24
#